data_94e6234471b11a4f2c3417eb5dcda75f
#
_entry.id   94e6234471b11a4f2c3417eb5dcda75f
#
_cell.length_a   1.000
_cell.length_b   1.000
_cell.length_c   1.000
_cell.angle_alpha   90.00
_cell.angle_beta   90.00
_cell.angle_gamma   90.00
#
_symmetry.space_group_name_H-M   'P 1'
#
loop_
_entity.id
_entity.type
_entity.pdbx_description
1 polymer ?
#
loop_
_entity_poly.entity_id
_entity_poly.type
_entity_poly.pdbx_seq_one_letter_code
_entity_poly.pdbx_strand_id
1 'polypeptide(L)'
;MPHASDSEPLLALRESVRSFLRDAVPADIRAATQAHCLVTKEQAARWQRILHARGWAAPGWPPEHGGPGWSLVEQAVFREELAASDAPYVENLGIDTIGPTLIRHGTPEQCRRFLPGMLSFDDFWAQGYSEPEAGSDLASLRTTARRDGEQWVVNGSKIWQSLGHWANWALVLVRTDPAALRKQNGISVLLIDLHSPGVTIRPIRYINGSNLHVQMFFDDVRVPAANLVGTEHGGWAIAKGLLVIERLFVARVAECKAELASAAALVADQGEEPSTAVERALLARRHAVLDIRMRALEAAWWPAVRLAGQGASPELEASLLKLDGIQLLQDLHLFKMDALGTATLPFDPGAIDGKPSPTPYSAMHAGNLTLHMWRYRGSSLAGGSSEIQRQIIARSIFGGTTEIDRPPTGHLSEQQAMMSDAVRRWLEKHYGFAHRQRIVAAHGGCDEAAWAGLAGLGLAGLLIPERDGGLGGTIADLLPLLEILGESLVVEPVLWSAVLATQAVLALPSGDGRDRLLAVLASGEGRCALACDADRSRSPIVAHRDGGKWRLDGANGMVMGGSQAQHLVVAARLGDGGLGLFHIPAHASGVAMRAYQLHDGRSASDMRLDGVALAPSARLADTGQATAALDDALALTTIALCAESLGAMRRALALTVEYMRTRKQFGQTLSEQQALAHRVVDHYRAWNRARHLAQEAMAGWTTAAPAERKRRTAAAKYMTGTAARAIAFDVLQLHGAIGLQDETPISHYSKRLVANDLLLGNAATHLGRFVAAGAQREV
;
A
#
# COMPACT_ATOMS: atom_id res chain seq x y z
N MET A 1 9.69 9.63 10.97
CA MET A 1 9.78 10.96 10.35
C MET A 1 8.37 11.53 10.23
N PRO A 2 8.13 12.84 10.37
CA PRO A 2 6.80 13.40 10.19
C PRO A 2 6.28 13.11 8.77
N HIS A 3 4.98 12.89 8.66
CA HIS A 3 4.35 12.70 7.35
C HIS A 3 4.31 14.05 6.63
N ALA A 4 4.55 14.09 5.32
CA ALA A 4 4.60 15.34 4.55
C ALA A 4 3.28 16.16 4.58
N SER A 5 2.19 15.55 5.05
CA SER A 5 0.88 16.18 5.25
C SER A 5 0.53 16.49 6.71
N ASP A 6 1.49 16.37 7.65
CA ASP A 6 1.23 16.72 9.04
C ASP A 6 1.04 18.24 9.16
N SER A 7 -0.09 18.65 9.72
CA SER A 7 -0.36 20.04 10.04
C SER A 7 0.51 20.51 11.22
N GLU A 8 0.67 21.82 11.38
CA GLU A 8 1.44 22.38 12.50
C GLU A 8 1.00 21.83 13.87
N PRO A 9 -0.32 21.70 14.19
CA PRO A 9 -0.77 21.07 15.44
C PRO A 9 -0.31 19.60 15.59
N LEU A 10 -0.28 18.81 14.51
CA LEU A 10 0.19 17.42 14.56
C LEU A 10 1.70 17.32 14.78
N LEU A 11 2.48 18.23 14.18
CA LEU A 11 3.92 18.32 14.43
C LEU A 11 4.21 18.70 15.89
N ALA A 12 3.44 19.64 16.47
CA ALA A 12 3.55 20.00 17.88
C ALA A 12 3.18 18.83 18.80
N LEU A 13 2.14 18.06 18.47
CA LEU A 13 1.79 16.85 19.19
C LEU A 13 2.92 15.83 19.17
N ARG A 14 3.52 15.55 17.98
CA ARG A 14 4.65 14.63 17.86
C ARG A 14 5.81 15.02 18.78
N GLU A 15 6.19 16.29 18.76
CA GLU A 15 7.30 16.76 19.60
C GLU A 15 6.97 16.67 21.09
N SER A 16 5.75 17.01 21.49
CA SER A 16 5.28 16.85 22.87
C SER A 16 5.34 15.40 23.33
N VAL A 17 4.89 14.45 22.47
CA VAL A 17 4.92 13.02 22.76
C VAL A 17 6.37 12.52 22.85
N ARG A 18 7.23 12.88 21.91
CA ARG A 18 8.66 12.49 21.91
C ARG A 18 9.39 12.95 23.15
N SER A 19 9.20 14.23 23.52
CA SER A 19 9.81 14.78 24.72
C SER A 19 9.35 14.03 25.97
N PHE A 20 8.06 13.80 26.10
CA PHE A 20 7.52 13.04 27.23
C PHE A 20 8.08 11.60 27.27
N LEU A 21 8.09 10.87 26.16
CA LEU A 21 8.58 9.48 26.11
C LEU A 21 10.06 9.36 26.47
N ARG A 22 10.87 10.34 26.06
CA ARG A 22 12.30 10.39 26.40
C ARG A 22 12.54 10.42 27.90
N ASP A 23 11.74 11.20 28.62
CA ASP A 23 11.94 11.48 30.05
C ASP A 23 11.11 10.53 30.95
N ALA A 24 9.94 10.08 30.50
CA ALA A 24 8.97 9.38 31.34
C ALA A 24 9.13 7.85 31.36
N VAL A 25 9.77 7.24 30.35
CA VAL A 25 9.97 5.78 30.31
C VAL A 25 11.00 5.36 31.37
N PRO A 26 10.62 4.55 32.39
CA PRO A 26 11.55 4.10 33.44
C PRO A 26 12.72 3.32 32.87
N ALA A 27 13.93 3.51 33.45
CA ALA A 27 15.17 2.94 32.93
C ALA A 27 15.15 1.41 32.82
N ASP A 28 14.54 0.71 33.76
CA ASP A 28 14.40 -0.76 33.74
C ASP A 28 13.43 -1.25 32.66
N ILE A 29 12.34 -0.51 32.41
CA ILE A 29 11.40 -0.80 31.31
C ILE A 29 12.08 -0.55 29.97
N ARG A 30 12.82 0.57 29.84
CA ARG A 30 13.61 0.88 28.66
C ARG A 30 14.62 -0.22 28.34
N ALA A 31 15.38 -0.66 29.34
CA ALA A 31 16.36 -1.73 29.17
C ALA A 31 15.72 -3.05 28.75
N ALA A 32 14.55 -3.40 29.32
CA ALA A 32 13.80 -4.60 28.94
C ALA A 32 13.28 -4.52 27.50
N THR A 33 12.76 -3.36 27.08
CA THR A 33 12.29 -3.13 25.71
C THR A 33 13.45 -3.23 24.71
N GLN A 34 14.57 -2.59 24.99
CA GLN A 34 15.79 -2.65 24.17
C GLN A 34 16.36 -4.08 24.08
N ALA A 35 16.21 -4.86 25.14
CA ALA A 35 16.58 -6.28 25.17
C ALA A 35 15.53 -7.20 24.54
N HIS A 36 14.49 -6.66 23.90
CA HIS A 36 13.38 -7.41 23.28
C HIS A 36 12.67 -8.37 24.25
N CYS A 37 12.61 -8.03 25.54
CA CYS A 37 11.86 -8.81 26.53
C CYS A 37 10.34 -8.65 26.37
N LEU A 38 9.58 -9.62 26.87
CA LEU A 38 8.15 -9.45 27.04
C LEU A 38 7.86 -8.54 28.25
N VAL A 39 6.81 -7.72 28.12
CA VAL A 39 6.39 -6.81 29.20
C VAL A 39 5.70 -7.61 30.31
N THR A 40 6.08 -7.39 31.58
CA THR A 40 5.40 -7.99 32.74
C THR A 40 4.17 -7.18 33.15
N LYS A 41 3.29 -7.80 34.00
CA LYS A 41 2.12 -7.09 34.53
C LYS A 41 2.51 -5.84 35.33
N GLU A 42 3.58 -5.94 36.13
CA GLU A 42 4.08 -4.84 36.97
C GLU A 42 4.63 -3.69 36.12
N GLN A 43 5.37 -4.02 35.07
CA GLN A 43 5.89 -3.03 34.11
C GLN A 43 4.74 -2.34 33.35
N ALA A 44 3.77 -3.13 32.89
CA ALA A 44 2.57 -2.62 32.21
C ALA A 44 1.77 -1.68 33.12
N ALA A 45 1.51 -2.08 34.34
CA ALA A 45 0.76 -1.27 35.33
C ALA A 45 1.49 0.03 35.65
N ARG A 46 2.80 -0.02 35.85
CA ARG A 46 3.61 1.18 36.14
C ARG A 46 3.61 2.14 34.95
N TRP A 47 3.75 1.63 33.75
CA TRP A 47 3.70 2.44 32.53
C TRP A 47 2.31 3.06 32.31
N GLN A 48 1.26 2.29 32.46
CA GLN A 48 -0.12 2.79 32.32
C GLN A 48 -0.41 3.91 33.33
N ARG A 49 0.04 3.80 34.59
CA ARG A 49 -0.11 4.86 35.59
C ARG A 49 0.64 6.15 35.25
N ILE A 50 1.82 6.03 34.61
CA ILE A 50 2.58 7.19 34.11
C ILE A 50 1.78 7.88 33.00
N LEU A 51 1.22 7.13 32.07
CA LEU A 51 0.36 7.68 31.02
C LEU A 51 -0.92 8.28 31.60
N HIS A 52 -1.52 7.63 32.62
CA HIS A 52 -2.73 8.15 33.29
C HIS A 52 -2.45 9.48 33.99
N ALA A 53 -1.35 9.59 34.74
CA ALA A 53 -0.97 10.84 35.37
C ALA A 53 -0.75 11.99 34.37
N ARG A 54 -0.38 11.67 33.12
CA ARG A 54 -0.26 12.64 32.02
C ARG A 54 -1.59 12.93 31.32
N GLY A 55 -2.64 12.15 31.57
CA GLY A 55 -3.93 12.22 30.87
C GLY A 55 -3.91 11.53 29.50
N TRP A 56 -2.97 10.64 29.22
CA TRP A 56 -2.76 9.98 27.91
C TRP A 56 -2.99 8.48 27.93
N ALA A 57 -3.50 7.93 29.04
CA ALA A 57 -3.73 6.49 29.18
C ALA A 57 -4.76 5.94 28.19
N ALA A 58 -5.75 6.73 27.82
CA ALA A 58 -6.83 6.37 26.90
C ALA A 58 -7.00 7.46 25.82
N PRO A 59 -6.14 7.48 24.79
CA PRO A 59 -6.03 8.60 23.84
C PRO A 59 -7.34 9.00 23.15
N GLY A 60 -8.18 8.03 22.81
CA GLY A 60 -9.45 8.26 22.11
C GLY A 60 -10.67 8.48 23.00
N TRP A 61 -10.54 8.35 24.34
CA TRP A 61 -11.70 8.53 25.21
C TRP A 61 -12.05 10.01 25.36
N PRO A 62 -13.35 10.35 25.44
CA PRO A 62 -13.79 11.71 25.72
C PRO A 62 -13.25 12.23 27.06
N PRO A 63 -13.05 13.57 27.21
CA PRO A 63 -12.53 14.17 28.44
C PRO A 63 -13.35 13.85 29.68
N GLU A 64 -14.67 13.77 29.57
CA GLU A 64 -15.58 13.43 30.68
C GLU A 64 -15.36 11.99 31.20
N HIS A 65 -14.64 11.15 30.43
CA HIS A 65 -14.26 9.79 30.81
C HIS A 65 -12.75 9.65 31.07
N GLY A 66 -12.02 10.77 31.19
CA GLY A 66 -10.62 10.80 31.58
C GLY A 66 -9.60 10.62 30.45
N GLY A 67 -10.02 10.66 29.19
CA GLY A 67 -9.13 10.70 28.03
C GLY A 67 -8.87 12.13 27.55
N PRO A 68 -7.90 12.35 26.64
CA PRO A 68 -7.66 13.66 26.03
C PRO A 68 -8.61 13.96 24.86
N GLY A 69 -9.45 13.01 24.42
CA GLY A 69 -10.40 13.19 23.32
C GLY A 69 -9.74 13.27 21.95
N TRP A 70 -8.57 12.65 21.76
CA TRP A 70 -7.83 12.73 20.50
C TRP A 70 -8.58 12.09 19.34
N SER A 71 -8.56 12.75 18.20
CA SER A 71 -9.03 12.21 16.92
C SER A 71 -8.25 10.95 16.53
N LEU A 72 -8.80 10.17 15.60
CA LEU A 72 -8.09 8.97 15.10
C LEU A 72 -6.71 9.31 14.48
N VAL A 73 -6.56 10.50 13.89
CA VAL A 73 -5.28 10.98 13.35
C VAL A 73 -4.28 11.25 14.47
N GLU A 74 -4.68 11.93 15.54
CA GLU A 74 -3.82 12.18 16.70
C GLU A 74 -3.46 10.89 17.44
N GLN A 75 -4.40 9.95 17.58
CA GLN A 75 -4.13 8.60 18.10
C GLN A 75 -3.11 7.84 17.26
N ALA A 76 -3.19 7.96 15.93
CA ALA A 76 -2.24 7.37 15.00
C ALA A 76 -0.84 7.95 15.19
N VAL A 77 -0.72 9.27 15.30
CA VAL A 77 0.55 9.96 15.60
C VAL A 77 1.13 9.50 16.93
N PHE A 78 0.31 9.42 17.98
CA PHE A 78 0.74 8.94 19.29
C PHE A 78 1.28 7.51 19.24
N ARG A 79 0.60 6.59 18.53
CA ARG A 79 1.04 5.20 18.38
C ARG A 79 2.33 5.09 17.57
N GLU A 80 2.54 5.92 16.56
CA GLU A 80 3.81 5.97 15.81
C GLU A 80 4.97 6.38 16.72
N GLU A 81 4.79 7.43 17.53
CA GLU A 81 5.85 7.90 18.45
C GLU A 81 6.12 6.88 19.56
N LEU A 82 5.07 6.21 20.09
CA LEU A 82 5.23 5.11 21.04
C LEU A 82 6.06 3.97 20.43
N ALA A 83 5.70 3.50 19.24
CA ALA A 83 6.39 2.39 18.59
C ALA A 83 7.85 2.73 18.21
N ALA A 84 8.14 4.00 17.91
CA ALA A 84 9.50 4.48 17.62
C ALA A 84 10.36 4.74 18.86
N SER A 85 9.78 4.62 20.05
CA SER A 85 10.47 4.82 21.33
C SER A 85 10.79 3.50 22.03
N ASP A 86 11.54 3.57 23.13
CA ASP A 86 11.77 2.44 24.02
C ASP A 86 10.62 2.21 25.02
N ALA A 87 9.43 2.76 24.78
CA ALA A 87 8.26 2.52 25.59
C ALA A 87 7.71 1.12 25.34
N PRO A 88 7.19 0.43 26.37
CA PRO A 88 6.69 -0.91 26.20
C PRO A 88 5.35 -0.89 25.46
N TYR A 89 5.17 -1.82 24.53
CA TYR A 89 3.85 -2.09 23.94
C TYR A 89 3.02 -2.94 24.90
N VAL A 90 1.92 -2.39 25.38
CA VAL A 90 0.95 -3.09 26.24
C VAL A 90 -0.36 -3.30 25.50
N GLU A 91 -0.73 -4.55 25.26
CA GLU A 91 -2.04 -4.90 24.71
C GLU A 91 -3.10 -4.75 25.81
N ASN A 92 -3.74 -3.58 25.90
CA ASN A 92 -4.75 -3.28 26.93
C ASN A 92 -6.14 -3.20 26.33
N LEU A 93 -6.83 -4.34 26.26
CA LEU A 93 -8.20 -4.42 25.73
C LEU A 93 -9.20 -3.57 26.52
N GLY A 94 -8.95 -3.31 27.81
CA GLY A 94 -9.75 -2.38 28.62
C GLY A 94 -9.78 -0.99 28.00
N ILE A 95 -8.62 -0.49 27.58
CA ILE A 95 -8.46 0.84 26.99
C ILE A 95 -8.88 0.85 25.51
N ASP A 96 -8.39 -0.11 24.73
CA ASP A 96 -8.52 -0.04 23.26
C ASP A 96 -9.90 -0.50 22.76
N THR A 97 -10.60 -1.35 23.52
CA THR A 97 -11.79 -2.06 23.03
C THR A 97 -12.98 -1.96 24.01
N ILE A 98 -12.79 -2.34 25.28
CA ILE A 98 -13.88 -2.51 26.24
C ILE A 98 -14.38 -1.16 26.75
N GLY A 99 -13.50 -0.22 27.08
CA GLY A 99 -13.86 1.13 27.50
C GLY A 99 -14.67 1.87 26.43
N PRO A 100 -14.21 1.94 25.17
CA PRO A 100 -15.03 2.49 24.07
C PRO A 100 -16.38 1.80 23.90
N THR A 101 -16.47 0.48 24.18
CA THR A 101 -17.75 -0.24 24.18
C THR A 101 -18.68 0.25 25.27
N LEU A 102 -18.18 0.41 26.50
CA LEU A 102 -18.96 0.92 27.61
C LEU A 102 -19.40 2.38 27.40
N ILE A 103 -18.51 3.22 26.90
CA ILE A 103 -18.83 4.61 26.58
C ILE A 103 -19.96 4.69 25.54
N ARG A 104 -19.98 3.81 24.57
CA ARG A 104 -20.97 3.83 23.48
C ARG A 104 -22.27 3.10 23.81
N HIS A 105 -22.23 2.01 24.57
CA HIS A 105 -23.34 1.07 24.75
C HIS A 105 -23.67 0.77 26.20
N GLY A 106 -22.82 1.15 27.15
CA GLY A 106 -23.04 0.94 28.59
C GLY A 106 -23.98 1.97 29.19
N THR A 107 -24.38 1.71 30.42
CA THR A 107 -25.13 2.70 31.22
C THR A 107 -24.17 3.71 31.87
N PRO A 108 -24.66 4.91 32.29
CA PRO A 108 -23.85 5.84 33.05
C PRO A 108 -23.23 5.24 34.33
N GLU A 109 -23.95 4.31 34.98
CA GLU A 109 -23.49 3.60 36.18
C GLU A 109 -22.31 2.66 35.82
N GLN A 110 -22.39 1.95 34.71
CA GLN A 110 -21.32 1.09 34.24
C GLN A 110 -20.07 1.91 33.90
N CYS A 111 -20.22 3.04 33.23
CA CYS A 111 -19.11 3.94 32.93
C CYS A 111 -18.46 4.47 34.22
N ARG A 112 -19.23 4.97 35.17
CA ARG A 112 -18.70 5.48 36.46
C ARG A 112 -17.99 4.40 37.26
N ARG A 113 -18.47 3.15 37.20
CA ARG A 113 -17.89 2.02 37.95
C ARG A 113 -16.60 1.52 37.36
N PHE A 114 -16.53 1.35 36.05
CA PHE A 114 -15.48 0.54 35.43
C PHE A 114 -14.37 1.36 34.75
N LEU A 115 -14.71 2.53 34.16
CA LEU A 115 -13.70 3.28 33.39
C LEU A 115 -12.53 3.80 34.24
N PRO A 116 -12.71 4.30 35.48
CA PRO A 116 -11.59 4.76 36.29
C PRO A 116 -10.56 3.67 36.60
N GLY A 117 -11.02 2.44 36.91
CA GLY A 117 -10.14 1.28 37.17
C GLY A 117 -9.35 0.84 35.94
N MET A 118 -9.91 0.98 34.73
CA MET A 118 -9.19 0.72 33.48
C MET A 118 -8.06 1.73 33.27
N LEU A 119 -8.31 3.03 33.53
CA LEU A 119 -7.31 4.09 33.36
C LEU A 119 -6.12 3.94 34.31
N SER A 120 -6.38 3.61 35.59
CA SER A 120 -5.36 3.45 36.63
C SER A 120 -4.62 2.11 36.55
N PHE A 121 -5.11 1.14 35.75
CA PHE A 121 -4.68 -0.26 35.73
C PHE A 121 -5.01 -1.02 37.03
N ASP A 122 -5.94 -0.54 37.83
CA ASP A 122 -6.44 -1.29 38.99
C ASP A 122 -7.35 -2.42 38.51
N ASP A 123 -8.05 -2.19 37.38
CA ASP A 123 -8.82 -3.20 36.67
C ASP A 123 -8.19 -3.51 35.30
N PHE A 124 -7.71 -4.75 35.14
CA PHE A 124 -7.32 -5.27 33.84
C PHE A 124 -8.42 -6.15 33.25
N TRP A 125 -8.69 -5.99 31.96
CA TRP A 125 -9.84 -6.56 31.30
C TRP A 125 -9.47 -7.55 30.19
N ALA A 126 -10.21 -8.67 30.15
CA ALA A 126 -10.14 -9.65 29.08
C ALA A 126 -11.40 -9.63 28.21
N GLN A 127 -11.24 -10.10 26.95
CA GLN A 127 -12.34 -10.20 25.98
C GLN A 127 -12.71 -11.66 25.76
N GLY A 128 -13.87 -12.09 26.27
CA GLY A 128 -14.36 -13.46 26.20
C GLY A 128 -15.24 -13.70 24.95
N TYR A 129 -14.62 -13.81 23.76
CA TYR A 129 -15.32 -14.03 22.49
C TYR A 129 -15.27 -15.49 22.07
N SER A 130 -14.10 -15.96 21.64
CA SER A 130 -13.90 -17.29 21.07
C SER A 130 -14.13 -18.42 22.05
N GLU A 131 -14.61 -19.56 21.54
CA GLU A 131 -14.76 -20.82 22.26
C GLU A 131 -13.98 -21.94 21.53
N PRO A 132 -13.70 -23.09 22.18
CA PRO A 132 -12.98 -24.18 21.52
C PRO A 132 -13.57 -24.58 20.16
N GLU A 133 -14.91 -24.52 20.00
CA GLU A 133 -15.63 -24.89 18.78
C GLU A 133 -16.16 -23.67 17.99
N ALA A 134 -15.95 -22.44 18.47
CA ALA A 134 -16.46 -21.21 17.85
C ALA A 134 -15.40 -20.11 17.80
N GLY A 135 -14.47 -20.22 16.87
CA GLY A 135 -13.44 -19.21 16.56
C GLY A 135 -13.90 -18.32 15.38
N SER A 136 -13.57 -18.72 14.16
CA SER A 136 -13.98 -17.98 12.94
C SER A 136 -15.49 -17.94 12.74
N ASP A 137 -16.22 -19.01 13.11
CA ASP A 137 -17.69 -19.03 13.20
C ASP A 137 -18.17 -18.60 14.60
N LEU A 138 -17.81 -17.36 15.00
CA LEU A 138 -18.08 -16.82 16.32
C LEU A 138 -19.58 -16.85 16.69
N ALA A 139 -20.48 -16.71 15.71
CA ALA A 139 -21.91 -16.73 15.93
C ALA A 139 -22.43 -18.09 16.46
N SER A 140 -21.64 -19.16 16.34
CA SER A 140 -21.98 -20.49 16.85
C SER A 140 -21.58 -20.73 18.31
N LEU A 141 -21.18 -19.67 19.04
CA LEU A 141 -20.83 -19.76 20.46
C LEU A 141 -21.93 -20.43 21.31
N ARG A 142 -21.52 -21.20 22.32
CA ARG A 142 -22.39 -22.05 23.16
C ARG A 142 -22.40 -21.66 24.63
N THR A 143 -21.49 -20.80 25.11
CA THR A 143 -21.53 -20.30 26.49
C THR A 143 -22.89 -19.64 26.73
N THR A 144 -23.70 -20.20 27.63
CA THR A 144 -25.06 -19.76 27.90
C THR A 144 -25.13 -18.77 29.06
N ALA A 145 -26.12 -17.92 29.03
CA ALA A 145 -26.51 -17.11 30.20
C ALA A 145 -28.04 -17.17 30.34
N ARG A 146 -28.52 -17.70 31.45
CA ARG A 146 -29.95 -17.81 31.77
C ARG A 146 -30.30 -16.83 32.87
N ARG A 147 -31.39 -16.09 32.69
CA ARG A 147 -31.90 -15.16 33.68
C ARG A 147 -32.43 -15.91 34.90
N ASP A 148 -32.03 -15.50 36.10
CA ASP A 148 -32.51 -16.03 37.40
C ASP A 148 -32.71 -14.81 38.34
N GLY A 149 -33.92 -14.25 38.33
CA GLY A 149 -34.24 -13.01 39.03
C GLY A 149 -33.38 -11.85 38.58
N GLU A 150 -32.68 -11.23 39.54
CA GLU A 150 -31.78 -10.09 39.32
C GLU A 150 -30.35 -10.52 38.94
N GLN A 151 -30.16 -11.75 38.53
CA GLN A 151 -28.85 -12.30 38.13
C GLN A 151 -28.96 -13.08 36.83
N TRP A 152 -27.82 -13.25 36.17
CA TRP A 152 -27.57 -14.21 35.11
C TRP A 152 -26.80 -15.38 35.69
N VAL A 153 -27.13 -16.60 35.31
CA VAL A 153 -26.33 -17.82 35.56
C VAL A 153 -25.62 -18.18 34.27
N VAL A 154 -24.28 -18.13 34.30
CA VAL A 154 -23.43 -18.32 33.13
C VAL A 154 -22.74 -19.65 33.18
N ASN A 155 -22.84 -20.43 32.09
CA ASN A 155 -22.21 -21.73 31.92
C ASN A 155 -21.52 -21.87 30.58
N GLY A 156 -20.30 -22.38 30.56
CA GLY A 156 -19.52 -22.60 29.34
C GLY A 156 -18.04 -22.36 29.48
N SER A 157 -17.37 -22.10 28.34
CA SER A 157 -15.95 -21.80 28.34
C SER A 157 -15.55 -20.88 27.20
N LYS A 158 -14.54 -20.07 27.45
CA LYS A 158 -13.91 -19.17 26.47
C LYS A 158 -12.42 -19.47 26.33
N ILE A 159 -11.85 -19.28 25.14
CA ILE A 159 -10.45 -19.61 24.87
C ILE A 159 -9.77 -18.48 24.07
N TRP A 160 -8.46 -18.37 24.18
CA TRP A 160 -7.61 -17.39 23.50
C TRP A 160 -7.75 -15.95 24.01
N GLN A 161 -8.13 -15.75 25.28
CA GLN A 161 -8.17 -14.41 25.85
C GLN A 161 -6.75 -13.92 26.14
N SER A 162 -6.34 -12.87 25.41
CA SER A 162 -5.04 -12.22 25.58
C SER A 162 -4.86 -11.72 27.01
N LEU A 163 -3.74 -12.08 27.64
CA LEU A 163 -3.35 -11.68 29.00
C LEU A 163 -4.45 -11.92 30.06
N GLY A 164 -5.36 -12.87 29.83
CA GLY A 164 -6.48 -13.12 30.71
C GLY A 164 -6.08 -13.56 32.14
N HIS A 165 -4.85 -14.04 32.36
CA HIS A 165 -4.29 -14.31 33.69
C HIS A 165 -3.93 -13.02 34.47
N TRP A 166 -3.91 -11.85 33.82
CA TRP A 166 -3.80 -10.55 34.46
C TRP A 166 -5.14 -9.96 34.84
N ALA A 167 -6.21 -10.43 34.16
CA ALA A 167 -7.52 -9.81 34.22
C ALA A 167 -8.27 -10.14 35.52
N ASN A 168 -8.99 -9.17 36.04
CA ASN A 168 -9.97 -9.28 37.11
C ASN A 168 -11.41 -9.14 36.56
N TRP A 169 -11.58 -8.62 35.37
CA TRP A 169 -12.87 -8.50 34.69
C TRP A 169 -12.79 -9.04 33.26
N ALA A 170 -13.93 -9.53 32.73
CA ALA A 170 -14.07 -9.89 31.34
C ALA A 170 -15.37 -9.37 30.72
N LEU A 171 -15.28 -8.86 29.47
CA LEU A 171 -16.43 -8.64 28.60
C LEU A 171 -16.67 -9.93 27.81
N VAL A 172 -17.81 -10.59 28.04
CA VAL A 172 -18.09 -11.95 27.54
C VAL A 172 -19.33 -11.98 26.65
N LEU A 173 -19.19 -12.53 25.43
CA LEU A 173 -20.33 -12.87 24.59
C LEU A 173 -20.97 -14.16 25.10
N VAL A 174 -22.28 -14.11 25.33
CA VAL A 174 -23.05 -15.25 25.85
C VAL A 174 -24.31 -15.47 25.01
N ARG A 175 -24.79 -16.74 24.99
CA ARG A 175 -26.05 -17.14 24.36
C ARG A 175 -27.17 -16.97 25.35
N THR A 176 -28.04 -15.97 25.18
CA THR A 176 -29.23 -15.72 25.99
C THR A 176 -30.49 -16.25 25.34
N ASP A 177 -30.53 -16.45 24.02
CA ASP A 177 -31.60 -17.17 23.31
C ASP A 177 -31.03 -18.26 22.41
N PRO A 178 -31.09 -19.54 22.86
CA PRO A 178 -30.66 -20.69 22.07
C PRO A 178 -31.64 -21.06 20.96
N ALA A 179 -32.88 -20.55 20.96
CA ALA A 179 -33.91 -20.82 19.97
C ALA A 179 -33.97 -19.80 18.83
N ALA A 180 -33.13 -18.75 18.87
CA ALA A 180 -33.10 -17.72 17.87
C ALA A 180 -32.90 -18.26 16.44
N LEU A 181 -33.79 -17.90 15.50
CA LEU A 181 -33.73 -18.35 14.09
C LEU A 181 -32.39 -18.04 13.41
N ARG A 182 -31.78 -16.89 13.74
CA ARG A 182 -30.44 -16.54 13.35
C ARG A 182 -29.54 -16.58 14.57
N LYS A 183 -28.49 -17.36 14.51
CA LYS A 183 -27.52 -17.51 15.63
C LYS A 183 -27.08 -16.18 16.24
N GLN A 184 -26.94 -15.15 15.40
CA GLN A 184 -26.52 -13.80 15.80
C GLN A 184 -27.53 -13.11 16.75
N ASN A 185 -28.82 -13.37 16.59
CA ASN A 185 -29.89 -12.67 17.30
C ASN A 185 -30.08 -13.16 18.74
N GLY A 186 -29.44 -14.23 19.14
CA GLY A 186 -29.55 -14.75 20.52
C GLY A 186 -28.31 -14.52 21.37
N ILE A 187 -27.48 -13.52 21.03
CA ILE A 187 -26.21 -13.22 21.70
C ILE A 187 -26.34 -11.92 22.49
N SER A 188 -25.88 -11.93 23.73
CA SER A 188 -25.76 -10.78 24.61
C SER A 188 -24.32 -10.57 25.10
N VAL A 189 -24.05 -9.43 25.71
CA VAL A 189 -22.74 -9.07 26.29
C VAL A 189 -22.88 -8.92 27.81
N LEU A 190 -22.08 -9.65 28.57
CA LEU A 190 -22.02 -9.54 30.03
C LEU A 190 -20.63 -9.11 30.50
N LEU A 191 -20.58 -8.29 31.55
CA LEU A 191 -19.37 -7.97 32.30
C LEU A 191 -19.28 -8.95 33.48
N ILE A 192 -18.25 -9.79 33.48
CA ILE A 192 -18.08 -10.85 34.48
C ILE A 192 -16.87 -10.53 35.35
N ASP A 193 -17.07 -10.51 36.66
CA ASP A 193 -15.99 -10.52 37.65
C ASP A 193 -15.33 -11.90 37.65
N LEU A 194 -14.04 -11.97 37.31
CA LEU A 194 -13.29 -13.20 37.18
C LEU A 194 -12.91 -13.84 38.55
N HIS A 195 -13.15 -13.15 39.67
CA HIS A 195 -13.02 -13.68 41.03
C HIS A 195 -14.33 -14.30 41.54
N SER A 196 -15.40 -14.25 40.74
CA SER A 196 -16.69 -14.88 41.13
C SER A 196 -16.55 -16.39 41.32
N PRO A 197 -17.27 -16.99 42.30
CA PRO A 197 -17.36 -18.44 42.44
C PRO A 197 -17.78 -19.08 41.11
N GLY A 198 -17.16 -20.21 40.76
CA GLY A 198 -17.42 -20.93 39.52
C GLY A 198 -16.55 -20.48 38.32
N VAL A 199 -15.76 -19.41 38.44
CA VAL A 199 -14.79 -19.03 37.40
C VAL A 199 -13.47 -19.77 37.63
N THR A 200 -12.97 -20.38 36.55
CA THR A 200 -11.61 -20.99 36.51
C THR A 200 -10.86 -20.47 35.30
N ILE A 201 -9.62 -20.01 35.52
CA ILE A 201 -8.73 -19.51 34.47
C ILE A 201 -7.53 -20.45 34.36
N ARG A 202 -7.28 -20.96 33.15
CA ARG A 202 -6.13 -21.81 32.85
C ARG A 202 -5.24 -21.14 31.80
N PRO A 203 -3.97 -20.84 32.13
CA PRO A 203 -3.02 -20.32 31.15
C PRO A 203 -2.75 -21.35 30.04
N ILE A 204 -2.62 -20.86 28.82
CA ILE A 204 -2.19 -21.62 27.65
C ILE A 204 -0.74 -21.25 27.38
N ARG A 205 0.16 -22.23 27.45
CA ARG A 205 1.55 -22.01 27.10
C ARG A 205 1.64 -21.80 25.58
N TYR A 206 1.99 -20.58 25.20
CA TYR A 206 2.08 -20.18 23.80
C TYR A 206 3.38 -20.68 23.16
N ILE A 207 3.45 -20.67 21.81
CA ILE A 207 4.59 -21.18 21.04
C ILE A 207 5.93 -20.52 21.40
N ASN A 208 5.93 -19.26 21.86
CA ASN A 208 7.11 -18.56 22.34
C ASN A 208 7.46 -18.84 23.82
N GLY A 209 6.78 -19.78 24.45
CA GLY A 209 7.00 -20.13 25.84
C GLY A 209 6.25 -19.30 26.88
N SER A 210 5.61 -18.17 26.48
CA SER A 210 4.85 -17.30 27.38
C SER A 210 3.43 -17.83 27.65
N ASN A 211 2.75 -17.26 28.66
CA ASN A 211 1.35 -17.50 28.96
C ASN A 211 0.46 -16.39 28.36
N LEU A 212 0.68 -16.03 27.09
CA LEU A 212 -0.01 -14.91 26.43
C LEU A 212 -1.54 -15.06 26.45
N HIS A 213 -2.04 -16.29 26.36
CA HIS A 213 -3.48 -16.56 26.30
C HIS A 213 -3.93 -17.47 27.44
N VAL A 214 -5.24 -17.44 27.70
CA VAL A 214 -5.89 -18.31 28.69
C VAL A 214 -7.13 -19.00 28.10
N GLN A 215 -7.58 -20.05 28.79
CA GLN A 215 -8.93 -20.59 28.71
C GLN A 215 -9.66 -20.24 30.00
N MET A 216 -10.89 -19.75 29.89
CA MET A 216 -11.79 -19.42 30.99
C MET A 216 -12.94 -20.41 31.02
N PHE A 217 -13.29 -20.92 32.19
CA PHE A 217 -14.44 -21.76 32.41
C PHE A 217 -15.42 -21.10 33.35
N PHE A 218 -16.69 -21.24 33.08
CA PHE A 218 -17.80 -20.70 33.85
C PHE A 218 -18.71 -21.89 34.25
N ASP A 219 -18.87 -22.09 35.53
CA ASP A 219 -19.69 -23.16 36.12
C ASP A 219 -20.66 -22.53 37.11
N ASP A 220 -21.92 -22.37 36.71
CA ASP A 220 -23.00 -21.68 37.42
C ASP A 220 -22.60 -20.29 37.95
N VAL A 221 -21.82 -19.55 37.20
CA VAL A 221 -21.33 -18.23 37.60
C VAL A 221 -22.49 -17.23 37.64
N ARG A 222 -22.70 -16.63 38.82
CA ARG A 222 -23.75 -15.63 39.05
C ARG A 222 -23.27 -14.24 38.74
N VAL A 223 -23.89 -13.60 37.76
CA VAL A 223 -23.57 -12.25 37.27
C VAL A 223 -24.76 -11.35 37.50
N PRO A 224 -24.59 -10.18 38.15
CA PRO A 224 -25.69 -9.24 38.33
C PRO A 224 -26.34 -8.82 37.02
N ALA A 225 -27.66 -8.65 36.99
CA ALA A 225 -28.41 -8.21 35.84
C ALA A 225 -27.90 -6.86 35.28
N ALA A 226 -27.46 -5.98 36.17
CA ALA A 226 -26.88 -4.67 35.84
C ALA A 226 -25.57 -4.74 35.06
N ASN A 227 -24.95 -5.91 34.96
CA ASN A 227 -23.72 -6.13 34.15
C ASN A 227 -24.02 -6.47 32.69
N LEU A 228 -25.28 -6.45 32.23
CA LEU A 228 -25.63 -6.53 30.80
C LEU A 228 -25.24 -5.22 30.11
N VAL A 229 -24.46 -5.32 29.02
CA VAL A 229 -24.10 -4.17 28.18
C VAL A 229 -25.08 -4.06 27.02
N GLY A 230 -25.67 -2.89 26.85
CA GLY A 230 -26.71 -2.66 25.83
C GLY A 230 -28.01 -3.40 26.17
N THR A 231 -28.65 -3.94 25.13
CA THR A 231 -29.90 -4.69 25.25
C THR A 231 -29.67 -6.20 25.21
N GLU A 232 -30.54 -6.95 25.86
CA GLU A 232 -30.58 -8.41 25.71
C GLU A 232 -30.75 -8.79 24.24
N HIS A 233 -29.97 -9.79 23.76
CA HIS A 233 -29.88 -10.24 22.38
C HIS A 233 -29.23 -9.22 21.41
N GLY A 234 -28.77 -8.04 21.88
CA GLY A 234 -28.10 -7.00 21.08
C GLY A 234 -26.58 -7.18 20.94
N GLY A 235 -26.00 -8.22 21.54
CA GLY A 235 -24.54 -8.39 21.66
C GLY A 235 -23.80 -8.55 20.34
N TRP A 236 -24.44 -9.10 19.32
CA TRP A 236 -23.81 -9.25 18.00
C TRP A 236 -23.54 -7.91 17.32
N ALA A 237 -24.46 -6.95 17.43
CA ALA A 237 -24.29 -5.61 16.89
C ALA A 237 -23.13 -4.88 17.59
N ILE A 238 -23.02 -5.02 18.90
CA ILE A 238 -21.91 -4.48 19.69
C ILE A 238 -20.59 -5.09 19.23
N ALA A 239 -20.50 -6.42 19.13
CA ALA A 239 -19.30 -7.11 18.68
C ALA A 239 -18.85 -6.69 17.27
N LYS A 240 -19.80 -6.52 16.33
CA LYS A 240 -19.50 -6.05 14.96
C LYS A 240 -19.00 -4.61 14.92
N GLY A 241 -19.62 -3.71 15.67
CA GLY A 241 -19.27 -2.29 15.66
C GLY A 241 -17.85 -2.00 16.12
N LEU A 242 -17.34 -2.79 17.05
CA LEU A 242 -15.97 -2.67 17.56
C LEU A 242 -14.90 -3.05 16.53
N LEU A 243 -15.21 -4.05 15.71
CA LEU A 243 -14.22 -4.68 14.83
C LEU A 243 -13.73 -3.78 13.67
N VAL A 244 -14.38 -2.65 13.35
CA VAL A 244 -13.98 -1.82 12.20
C VAL A 244 -12.83 -0.88 12.56
N ILE A 245 -12.95 -0.11 13.65
CA ILE A 245 -11.88 0.81 14.10
C ILE A 245 -10.68 0.00 14.60
N GLU A 246 -10.94 -1.08 15.34
CA GLU A 246 -9.90 -2.01 15.79
C GLU A 246 -9.04 -2.52 14.62
N ARG A 247 -9.66 -2.90 13.49
CA ARG A 247 -8.92 -3.41 12.32
C ARG A 247 -7.95 -2.40 11.71
N LEU A 248 -8.24 -1.08 11.75
CA LEU A 248 -7.31 -0.06 11.25
C LEU A 248 -6.00 -0.06 12.04
N PHE A 249 -6.08 -0.24 13.38
CA PHE A 249 -4.89 -0.31 14.23
C PHE A 249 -4.29 -1.72 14.32
N VAL A 250 -5.09 -2.78 14.13
CA VAL A 250 -4.59 -4.17 13.98
C VAL A 250 -3.70 -4.35 12.74
N ALA A 251 -3.76 -3.43 11.75
CA ALA A 251 -2.80 -3.37 10.65
C ALA A 251 -1.35 -3.14 11.11
N ARG A 252 -1.12 -2.72 12.37
CA ARG A 252 0.20 -2.61 13.00
C ARG A 252 1.18 -1.70 12.23
N VAL A 253 0.66 -0.62 11.65
CA VAL A 253 1.47 0.29 10.81
C VAL A 253 2.61 0.92 11.60
N ALA A 254 2.35 1.36 12.83
CA ALA A 254 3.36 1.95 13.71
C ALA A 254 4.48 0.96 14.04
N GLU A 255 4.11 -0.28 14.39
CA GLU A 255 5.06 -1.34 14.69
C GLU A 255 5.86 -1.76 13.44
N CYS A 256 5.21 -1.88 12.27
CA CYS A 256 5.91 -2.15 11.00
C CYS A 256 6.97 -1.08 10.71
N LYS A 257 6.65 0.18 10.98
CA LYS A 257 7.57 1.31 10.76
C LYS A 257 8.77 1.25 11.69
N ALA A 258 8.55 0.96 12.97
CA ALA A 258 9.61 0.79 13.96
C ALA A 258 10.50 -0.42 13.64
N GLU A 259 9.89 -1.56 13.26
CA GLU A 259 10.61 -2.77 12.89
C GLU A 259 11.42 -2.60 11.60
N LEU A 260 10.90 -1.81 10.62
CA LEU A 260 11.65 -1.48 9.41
C LEU A 260 12.88 -0.62 9.73
N ALA A 261 12.75 0.35 10.62
CA ALA A 261 13.87 1.18 11.07
C ALA A 261 14.94 0.34 11.81
N SER A 262 14.50 -0.57 12.68
CA SER A 262 15.38 -1.55 13.35
C SER A 262 16.09 -2.46 12.33
N ALA A 263 15.38 -2.93 11.30
CA ALA A 263 15.95 -3.74 10.23
C ALA A 263 16.98 -2.97 9.40
N ALA A 264 16.76 -1.67 9.15
CA ALA A 264 17.73 -0.80 8.47
C ALA A 264 19.03 -0.65 9.27
N ALA A 265 18.91 -0.47 10.58
CA ALA A 265 20.08 -0.41 11.47
C ALA A 265 20.91 -1.70 11.41
N LEU A 266 20.27 -2.87 11.37
CA LEU A 266 20.98 -4.15 11.21
C LEU A 266 21.69 -4.28 9.85
N VAL A 267 21.15 -3.71 8.78
CA VAL A 267 21.80 -3.71 7.47
C VAL A 267 23.01 -2.77 7.46
N ALA A 268 22.93 -1.64 8.18
CA ALA A 268 24.02 -0.67 8.30
C ALA A 268 25.16 -1.17 9.23
N ASP A 269 24.81 -1.84 10.33
CA ASP A 269 25.74 -2.35 11.36
C ASP A 269 26.24 -3.77 11.04
N GLN A 270 26.66 -3.98 9.80
CA GLN A 270 27.31 -5.22 9.38
C GLN A 270 28.76 -5.24 9.87
N GLY A 271 28.98 -5.53 11.20
CA GLY A 271 30.27 -5.52 11.87
C GLY A 271 31.48 -6.11 11.11
N GLU A 272 32.62 -6.19 11.75
CA GLU A 272 33.91 -6.60 11.16
C GLU A 272 33.95 -8.03 10.59
N GLU A 273 32.90 -8.84 10.75
CA GLU A 273 32.81 -10.15 10.09
C GLU A 273 32.53 -10.01 8.59
N PRO A 274 33.28 -10.71 7.74
CA PRO A 274 33.18 -10.55 6.29
C PRO A 274 31.94 -11.21 5.73
N SER A 275 30.77 -10.55 5.89
CA SER A 275 29.68 -10.87 4.96
C SER A 275 30.16 -10.52 3.56
N THR A 276 29.98 -11.41 2.63
CA THR A 276 30.41 -11.16 1.25
C THR A 276 29.66 -9.94 0.69
N ALA A 277 30.27 -9.22 -0.25
CA ALA A 277 29.59 -8.10 -0.93
C ALA A 277 28.24 -8.53 -1.55
N VAL A 278 28.14 -9.81 -1.93
CA VAL A 278 26.91 -10.41 -2.48
C VAL A 278 25.82 -10.53 -1.41
N GLU A 279 26.16 -10.98 -0.20
CA GLU A 279 25.21 -11.10 0.92
C GLU A 279 24.68 -9.74 1.34
N ARG A 280 25.55 -8.73 1.48
CA ARG A 280 25.14 -7.35 1.77
C ARG A 280 24.21 -6.80 0.71
N ALA A 281 24.53 -7.00 -0.59
CA ALA A 281 23.66 -6.57 -1.68
C ALA A 281 22.31 -7.26 -1.66
N LEU A 282 22.26 -8.55 -1.30
CA LEU A 282 21.02 -9.32 -1.18
C LEU A 282 20.16 -8.81 -0.02
N LEU A 283 20.75 -8.58 1.16
CA LEU A 283 20.04 -8.02 2.31
C LEU A 283 19.51 -6.61 2.02
N ALA A 284 20.32 -5.73 1.40
CA ALA A 284 19.90 -4.40 1.01
C ALA A 284 18.71 -4.43 0.04
N ARG A 285 18.70 -5.35 -0.92
CA ARG A 285 17.57 -5.54 -1.85
C ARG A 285 16.32 -6.06 -1.14
N ARG A 286 16.46 -7.02 -0.23
CA ARG A 286 15.34 -7.54 0.57
C ARG A 286 14.74 -6.46 1.47
N HIS A 287 15.60 -5.70 2.15
CA HIS A 287 15.17 -4.54 2.95
C HIS A 287 14.41 -3.51 2.09
N ALA A 288 14.92 -3.18 0.91
CA ALA A 288 14.26 -2.26 -0.02
C ALA A 288 12.86 -2.72 -0.43
N VAL A 289 12.63 -4.02 -0.62
CA VAL A 289 11.29 -4.58 -0.88
C VAL A 289 10.36 -4.34 0.32
N LEU A 290 10.84 -4.52 1.54
CA LEU A 290 10.06 -4.27 2.77
C LEU A 290 9.76 -2.77 2.95
N ASP A 291 10.71 -1.88 2.65
CA ASP A 291 10.52 -0.43 2.66
C ASP A 291 9.47 0.01 1.62
N ILE A 292 9.52 -0.52 0.39
CA ILE A 292 8.50 -0.23 -0.63
C ILE A 292 7.12 -0.69 -0.17
N ARG A 293 7.03 -1.88 0.45
CA ARG A 293 5.75 -2.39 1.00
C ARG A 293 5.25 -1.55 2.17
N MET A 294 6.15 -1.07 3.03
CA MET A 294 5.80 -0.16 4.12
C MET A 294 5.23 1.16 3.61
N ARG A 295 5.86 1.75 2.58
CA ARG A 295 5.34 2.96 1.91
C ARG A 295 3.95 2.73 1.33
N ALA A 296 3.72 1.59 0.67
CA ALA A 296 2.41 1.25 0.13
C ALA A 296 1.35 1.12 1.25
N LEU A 297 1.73 0.52 2.38
CA LEU A 297 0.87 0.37 3.55
C LEU A 297 0.51 1.74 4.16
N GLU A 298 1.50 2.64 4.35
CA GLU A 298 1.26 4.00 4.84
C GLU A 298 0.39 4.82 3.88
N ALA A 299 0.67 4.75 2.58
CA ALA A 299 -0.09 5.46 1.55
C ALA A 299 -1.57 5.04 1.51
N ALA A 300 -1.87 3.78 1.86
CA ALA A 300 -3.23 3.27 1.98
C ALA A 300 -3.87 3.59 3.34
N TRP A 301 -3.08 3.57 4.42
CA TRP A 301 -3.58 3.66 5.79
C TRP A 301 -4.03 5.06 6.18
N TRP A 302 -3.24 6.10 5.87
CA TRP A 302 -3.57 7.47 6.25
C TRP A 302 -4.91 7.98 5.68
N PRO A 303 -5.25 7.73 4.40
CA PRO A 303 -6.58 8.04 3.89
C PRO A 303 -7.71 7.30 4.63
N ALA A 304 -7.51 6.02 4.96
CA ALA A 304 -8.50 5.23 5.68
C ALA A 304 -8.73 5.75 7.11
N VAL A 305 -7.67 6.16 7.82
CA VAL A 305 -7.75 6.78 9.16
C VAL A 305 -8.51 8.10 9.08
N ARG A 306 -8.21 8.96 8.12
CA ARG A 306 -8.93 10.24 7.92
C ARG A 306 -10.41 10.01 7.61
N LEU A 307 -10.72 9.08 6.73
CA LEU A 307 -12.09 8.73 6.34
C LEU A 307 -12.88 8.20 7.55
N ALA A 308 -12.28 7.33 8.36
CA ALA A 308 -12.89 6.84 9.60
C ALA A 308 -13.10 7.97 10.63
N GLY A 309 -12.16 8.91 10.73
CA GLY A 309 -12.29 10.11 11.58
C GLY A 309 -13.44 11.03 11.17
N GLN A 310 -13.88 10.97 9.93
CA GLN A 310 -15.06 11.68 9.41
C GLN A 310 -16.38 10.89 9.61
N GLY A 311 -16.33 9.76 10.29
CA GLY A 311 -17.49 8.93 10.60
C GLY A 311 -17.86 7.89 9.56
N ALA A 312 -17.07 7.73 8.50
CA ALA A 312 -17.26 6.65 7.54
C ALA A 312 -16.76 5.29 8.10
N SER A 313 -17.26 4.20 7.52
CA SER A 313 -16.87 2.83 7.91
C SER A 313 -16.03 2.18 6.78
N PRO A 314 -14.69 2.30 6.80
CA PRO A 314 -13.81 1.75 5.76
C PRO A 314 -13.61 0.23 5.94
N GLU A 315 -14.67 -0.57 5.85
CA GLU A 315 -14.61 -2.02 6.12
C GLU A 315 -13.71 -2.79 5.15
N LEU A 316 -13.74 -2.42 3.87
CA LEU A 316 -12.91 -3.04 2.83
C LEU A 316 -11.43 -2.69 3.04
N GLU A 317 -11.15 -1.39 3.21
CA GLU A 317 -9.81 -0.86 3.43
C GLU A 317 -9.20 -1.45 4.71
N ALA A 318 -9.97 -1.52 5.79
CA ALA A 318 -9.52 -2.10 7.06
C ALA A 318 -9.14 -3.59 6.91
N SER A 319 -9.89 -4.34 6.08
CA SER A 319 -9.57 -5.75 5.79
C SER A 319 -8.31 -5.89 4.93
N LEU A 320 -8.13 -5.03 3.92
CA LEU A 320 -6.92 -4.97 3.09
C LEU A 320 -5.69 -4.59 3.92
N LEU A 321 -5.80 -3.54 4.72
CA LEU A 321 -4.73 -3.03 5.58
C LEU A 321 -4.29 -4.06 6.61
N LYS A 322 -5.25 -4.78 7.23
CA LYS A 322 -4.92 -5.87 8.15
C LYS A 322 -4.09 -6.95 7.47
N LEU A 323 -4.48 -7.41 6.28
CA LEU A 323 -3.73 -8.42 5.54
C LEU A 323 -2.32 -7.94 5.19
N ASP A 324 -2.19 -6.71 4.71
CA ASP A 324 -0.91 -6.16 4.27
C ASP A 324 0.03 -5.86 5.44
N GLY A 325 -0.49 -5.26 6.51
CA GLY A 325 0.31 -4.91 7.67
C GLY A 325 0.80 -6.12 8.46
N ILE A 326 -0.08 -7.09 8.74
CA ILE A 326 0.32 -8.31 9.47
C ILE A 326 1.35 -9.11 8.66
N GLN A 327 1.15 -9.25 7.34
CA GLN A 327 2.11 -9.93 6.49
C GLN A 327 3.47 -9.20 6.48
N LEU A 328 3.45 -7.87 6.38
CA LEU A 328 4.67 -7.07 6.42
C LEU A 328 5.41 -7.21 7.75
N LEU A 329 4.68 -7.14 8.88
CA LEU A 329 5.27 -7.29 10.21
C LEU A 329 5.95 -8.64 10.38
N GLN A 330 5.29 -9.73 9.94
CA GLN A 330 5.88 -11.07 9.99
C GLN A 330 7.12 -11.19 9.10
N ASP A 331 7.10 -10.60 7.91
CA ASP A 331 8.23 -10.62 6.98
C ASP A 331 9.41 -9.77 7.49
N LEU A 332 9.15 -8.66 8.20
CA LEU A 332 10.19 -7.86 8.88
C LEU A 332 10.90 -8.66 9.98
N HIS A 333 10.15 -9.41 10.80
CA HIS A 333 10.76 -10.27 11.82
C HIS A 333 11.59 -11.39 11.19
N LEU A 334 11.08 -12.04 10.13
CA LEU A 334 11.84 -13.05 9.40
C LEU A 334 13.11 -12.47 8.75
N PHE A 335 13.01 -11.27 8.18
CA PHE A 335 14.18 -10.56 7.64
C PHE A 335 15.26 -10.33 8.70
N LYS A 336 14.88 -9.86 9.90
CA LYS A 336 15.81 -9.63 11.00
C LYS A 336 16.48 -10.94 11.47
N MET A 337 15.71 -12.03 11.54
CA MET A 337 16.26 -13.35 11.86
C MET A 337 17.27 -13.81 10.81
N ASP A 338 16.95 -13.67 9.53
CA ASP A 338 17.84 -14.05 8.43
C ASP A 338 19.14 -13.20 8.44
N ALA A 339 19.02 -11.91 8.76
CA ALA A 339 20.17 -10.99 8.84
C ALA A 339 21.11 -11.32 10.02
N LEU A 340 20.55 -11.77 11.14
CA LEU A 340 21.30 -12.11 12.35
C LEU A 340 21.71 -13.59 12.41
N GLY A 341 21.12 -14.44 11.55
CA GLY A 341 21.47 -15.85 11.44
C GLY A 341 21.35 -16.62 12.74
N THR A 342 22.37 -17.42 13.05
CA THR A 342 22.39 -18.31 14.22
C THR A 342 22.37 -17.57 15.56
N ALA A 343 22.68 -16.28 15.60
CA ALA A 343 22.58 -15.46 16.82
C ALA A 343 21.14 -15.37 17.36
N THR A 344 20.14 -15.66 16.54
CA THR A 344 18.72 -15.66 16.94
C THR A 344 18.24 -16.99 17.54
N LEU A 345 19.06 -18.05 17.51
CA LEU A 345 18.66 -19.38 17.99
C LEU A 345 18.63 -19.54 19.52
N PRO A 346 19.48 -18.86 20.33
CA PRO A 346 19.43 -18.97 21.77
C PRO A 346 18.04 -18.56 22.32
N PHE A 347 17.52 -19.37 23.25
CA PHE A 347 16.27 -19.09 23.95
C PHE A 347 16.57 -18.65 25.38
N ASP A 348 16.11 -17.46 25.76
CA ASP A 348 16.26 -16.91 27.11
C ASP A 348 14.91 -16.92 27.85
N PRO A 349 14.69 -17.86 28.80
CA PRO A 349 13.47 -17.86 29.61
C PRO A 349 13.28 -16.58 30.43
N GLY A 350 14.36 -15.94 30.88
CA GLY A 350 14.30 -14.70 31.65
C GLY A 350 13.72 -13.53 30.87
N ALA A 351 13.88 -13.51 29.56
CA ALA A 351 13.28 -12.48 28.70
C ALA A 351 11.75 -12.54 28.67
N ILE A 352 11.14 -13.69 28.96
CA ILE A 352 9.68 -13.83 29.12
C ILE A 352 9.20 -13.07 30.36
N ASP A 353 10.01 -13.06 31.41
CA ASP A 353 9.71 -12.43 32.70
C ASP A 353 10.34 -11.01 32.80
N GLY A 354 10.69 -10.40 31.68
CA GLY A 354 11.26 -9.06 31.63
C GLY A 354 12.68 -8.91 32.19
N LYS A 355 13.38 -10.02 32.39
CA LYS A 355 14.72 -10.09 32.98
C LYS A 355 15.68 -10.85 32.07
N PRO A 356 16.26 -10.15 31.07
CA PRO A 356 17.14 -10.83 30.13
C PRO A 356 18.40 -11.34 30.83
N SER A 357 18.78 -12.57 30.53
CA SER A 357 20.06 -13.13 30.98
C SER A 357 21.18 -12.57 30.13
N PRO A 358 22.35 -12.25 30.73
CA PRO A 358 23.54 -11.91 29.95
C PRO A 358 24.00 -13.18 29.20
N THR A 359 23.78 -13.21 27.88
CA THR A 359 24.29 -14.33 27.06
C THR A 359 25.60 -13.89 26.37
N PRO A 360 26.69 -14.66 26.51
CA PRO A 360 28.00 -14.27 25.94
C PRO A 360 28.03 -14.30 24.40
N TYR A 361 27.00 -14.86 23.74
CA TYR A 361 26.94 -15.08 22.30
C TYR A 361 25.93 -14.20 21.57
N SER A 362 25.20 -13.35 22.28
CA SER A 362 24.14 -12.55 21.67
C SER A 362 24.47 -11.06 21.83
N ALA A 363 25.21 -10.53 20.87
CA ALA A 363 25.18 -9.09 20.67
C ALA A 363 23.70 -8.70 20.48
N MET A 364 23.25 -7.66 21.19
CA MET A 364 21.90 -7.06 21.01
C MET A 364 20.71 -7.96 21.39
N HIS A 365 20.86 -8.97 22.24
CA HIS A 365 19.77 -9.88 22.64
C HIS A 365 19.02 -10.51 21.45
N ALA A 366 19.74 -10.86 20.40
CA ALA A 366 19.16 -11.34 19.13
C ALA A 366 18.24 -12.55 19.31
N GLY A 367 18.52 -13.45 20.28
CA GLY A 367 17.64 -14.57 20.61
C GLY A 367 16.24 -14.15 21.04
N ASN A 368 16.08 -13.01 21.70
CA ASN A 368 14.80 -12.52 22.19
C ASN A 368 13.88 -12.01 21.07
N LEU A 369 14.44 -11.69 19.91
CA LEU A 369 13.63 -11.34 18.71
C LEU A 369 12.68 -12.46 18.32
N THR A 370 13.05 -13.72 18.56
CA THR A 370 12.20 -14.87 18.25
C THR A 370 10.92 -14.92 19.10
N LEU A 371 10.96 -14.35 20.33
CA LEU A 371 9.76 -14.24 21.18
C LEU A 371 8.68 -13.42 20.50
N HIS A 372 9.06 -12.30 19.88
CA HIS A 372 8.14 -11.42 19.14
C HIS A 372 7.74 -12.04 17.80
N MET A 373 8.66 -12.65 17.07
CA MET A 373 8.35 -13.34 15.81
C MET A 373 7.26 -14.40 16.03
N TRP A 374 7.41 -15.27 17.04
CA TRP A 374 6.40 -16.27 17.36
C TRP A 374 5.11 -15.66 17.90
N ARG A 375 5.17 -14.60 18.69
CA ARG A 375 3.99 -13.87 19.16
C ARG A 375 3.14 -13.38 18.00
N TYR A 376 3.76 -12.71 17.02
CA TYR A 376 3.05 -12.10 15.91
C TYR A 376 2.56 -13.10 14.84
N ARG A 377 2.99 -14.38 14.91
CA ARG A 377 2.35 -15.43 14.08
C ARG A 377 0.86 -15.58 14.39
N GLY A 378 0.44 -15.36 15.64
CA GLY A 378 -0.96 -15.34 16.03
C GLY A 378 -1.80 -14.22 15.42
N SER A 379 -1.19 -13.11 15.01
CA SER A 379 -1.90 -11.95 14.44
C SER A 379 -2.59 -12.26 13.10
N SER A 380 -2.12 -13.26 12.35
CA SER A 380 -2.79 -13.74 11.13
C SER A 380 -4.05 -14.58 11.43
N LEU A 381 -4.27 -14.97 12.68
CA LEU A 381 -5.40 -15.76 13.16
C LEU A 381 -6.42 -14.91 13.92
N ALA A 382 -5.93 -14.00 14.78
CA ALA A 382 -6.73 -13.14 15.65
C ALA A 382 -7.53 -12.07 14.88
N GLY A 383 -8.66 -11.60 15.43
CA GLY A 383 -9.49 -10.55 14.84
C GLY A 383 -10.07 -10.91 13.46
N GLY A 384 -10.37 -12.19 13.24
CA GLY A 384 -10.72 -12.81 11.95
C GLY A 384 -9.47 -13.17 11.15
N SER A 385 -9.30 -14.46 10.86
CA SER A 385 -8.12 -14.98 10.17
C SER A 385 -7.88 -14.32 8.81
N SER A 386 -6.67 -14.46 8.28
CA SER A 386 -6.33 -13.98 6.94
C SER A 386 -7.29 -14.50 5.86
N GLU A 387 -7.78 -15.73 6.03
CA GLU A 387 -8.76 -16.36 5.14
C GLU A 387 -10.14 -15.70 5.27
N ILE A 388 -10.56 -15.35 6.49
CA ILE A 388 -11.82 -14.64 6.75
C ILE A 388 -11.75 -13.21 6.17
N GLN A 389 -10.61 -12.52 6.31
CA GLN A 389 -10.42 -11.20 5.68
C GLN A 389 -10.52 -11.31 4.14
N ARG A 390 -9.85 -12.32 3.54
CA ARG A 390 -9.99 -12.57 2.09
C ARG A 390 -11.44 -12.87 1.71
N GLN A 391 -12.19 -13.60 2.52
CA GLN A 391 -13.60 -13.89 2.25
C GLN A 391 -14.47 -12.63 2.33
N ILE A 392 -14.19 -11.71 3.25
CA ILE A 392 -14.87 -10.40 3.34
C ILE A 392 -14.61 -9.59 2.07
N ILE A 393 -13.34 -9.49 1.66
CA ILE A 393 -12.94 -8.76 0.45
C ILE A 393 -13.54 -9.41 -0.80
N ALA A 394 -13.53 -10.75 -0.89
CA ALA A 394 -14.13 -11.49 -2.00
C ALA A 394 -15.62 -11.18 -2.15
N ARG A 395 -16.37 -11.15 -1.03
CA ARG A 395 -17.79 -10.75 -1.05
C ARG A 395 -18.01 -9.34 -1.61
N SER A 396 -17.15 -8.40 -1.26
CA SER A 396 -17.22 -7.05 -1.80
C SER A 396 -16.88 -7.02 -3.30
N ILE A 397 -15.84 -7.73 -3.74
CA ILE A 397 -15.44 -7.81 -5.16
C ILE A 397 -16.55 -8.45 -5.98
N PHE A 398 -16.98 -9.66 -5.60
CA PHE A 398 -18.03 -10.38 -6.34
C PHE A 398 -19.43 -9.82 -6.09
N GLY A 399 -19.64 -8.96 -5.11
CA GLY A 399 -20.86 -8.19 -4.88
C GLY A 399 -20.98 -6.89 -5.70
N GLY A 400 -19.91 -6.50 -6.44
CA GLY A 400 -19.93 -5.29 -7.28
C GLY A 400 -19.85 -3.98 -6.49
N THR A 401 -19.22 -4.01 -5.32
CA THR A 401 -19.10 -2.82 -4.43
C THR A 401 -17.68 -2.25 -4.38
N THR A 402 -16.77 -2.75 -5.23
CA THR A 402 -15.37 -2.29 -5.26
C THR A 402 -15.06 -1.39 -6.44
N GLU A 403 -13.90 -0.75 -6.41
CA GLU A 403 -13.38 0.10 -7.48
C GLU A 403 -13.03 -0.69 -8.77
N ILE A 404 -13.05 -2.02 -8.74
CA ILE A 404 -12.96 -2.85 -9.96
C ILE A 404 -14.15 -2.58 -10.87
N ASP A 405 -15.36 -2.55 -10.30
CA ASP A 405 -16.61 -2.33 -11.06
C ASP A 405 -16.88 -0.83 -11.31
N ARG A 406 -16.41 0.04 -10.42
CA ARG A 406 -16.66 1.49 -10.48
C ARG A 406 -15.32 2.23 -10.37
N PRO A 407 -14.89 2.95 -11.42
CA PRO A 407 -13.70 3.78 -11.32
C PRO A 407 -13.82 4.76 -10.16
N PRO A 408 -12.76 4.98 -9.38
CA PRO A 408 -12.80 5.92 -8.29
C PRO A 408 -12.96 7.35 -8.83
N THR A 409 -14.13 7.93 -8.63
CA THR A 409 -14.40 9.34 -8.99
C THR A 409 -14.26 10.28 -7.79
N GLY A 410 -14.32 9.78 -6.58
CA GLY A 410 -14.37 10.55 -5.34
C GLY A 410 -13.13 11.37 -4.99
N HIS A 411 -12.04 11.23 -5.74
CA HIS A 411 -10.78 11.97 -5.54
C HIS A 411 -10.47 12.93 -6.67
N LEU A 412 -11.32 12.98 -7.70
CA LEU A 412 -11.13 13.85 -8.86
C LEU A 412 -11.72 15.23 -8.58
N SER A 413 -11.06 16.29 -9.03
CA SER A 413 -11.69 17.60 -9.15
C SER A 413 -12.84 17.53 -10.16
N GLU A 414 -13.73 18.50 -10.10
CA GLU A 414 -14.85 18.57 -11.05
C GLU A 414 -14.34 18.59 -12.52
N GLN A 415 -13.28 19.34 -12.79
CA GLN A 415 -12.63 19.40 -14.09
C GLN A 415 -12.05 18.04 -14.52
N GLN A 416 -11.34 17.36 -13.62
CA GLN A 416 -10.79 16.03 -13.89
C GLN A 416 -11.91 15.00 -14.17
N ALA A 417 -12.99 15.05 -13.41
CA ALA A 417 -14.15 14.18 -13.62
C ALA A 417 -14.80 14.44 -14.98
N MET A 418 -15.02 15.71 -15.35
CA MET A 418 -15.58 16.09 -16.66
C MET A 418 -14.72 15.61 -17.83
N MET A 419 -13.39 15.80 -17.76
CA MET A 419 -12.46 15.34 -18.78
C MET A 419 -12.45 13.80 -18.86
N SER A 420 -12.41 13.13 -17.73
CA SER A 420 -12.44 11.66 -17.65
C SER A 420 -13.70 11.09 -18.30
N ASP A 421 -14.85 11.68 -18.00
CA ASP A 421 -16.13 11.28 -18.59
C ASP A 421 -16.18 11.54 -20.10
N ALA A 422 -15.62 12.66 -20.58
CA ALA A 422 -15.56 12.97 -22.00
C ALA A 422 -14.69 11.95 -22.76
N VAL A 423 -13.49 11.65 -22.24
CA VAL A 423 -12.56 10.67 -22.83
C VAL A 423 -13.18 9.28 -22.81
N ARG A 424 -13.79 8.86 -21.70
CA ARG A 424 -14.44 7.54 -21.58
C ARG A 424 -15.56 7.37 -22.59
N ARG A 425 -16.51 8.33 -22.66
CA ARG A 425 -17.61 8.29 -23.63
C ARG A 425 -17.13 8.26 -25.08
N TRP A 426 -16.06 9.02 -25.39
CA TRP A 426 -15.49 9.01 -26.72
C TRP A 426 -14.89 7.66 -27.08
N LEU A 427 -14.12 7.05 -26.17
CA LEU A 427 -13.51 5.73 -26.36
C LEU A 427 -14.56 4.61 -26.47
N GLU A 428 -15.58 4.64 -25.64
CA GLU A 428 -16.71 3.68 -25.72
C GLU A 428 -17.39 3.73 -27.09
N LYS A 429 -17.55 4.93 -27.65
CA LYS A 429 -18.22 5.12 -28.95
C LYS A 429 -17.31 4.81 -30.14
N HIS A 430 -16.03 5.16 -30.06
CA HIS A 430 -15.14 5.19 -31.23
C HIS A 430 -13.98 4.18 -31.16
N TYR A 431 -13.66 3.62 -29.99
CA TYR A 431 -12.46 2.81 -29.77
C TYR A 431 -12.76 1.44 -29.14
N GLY A 432 -13.82 0.76 -29.60
CA GLY A 432 -14.14 -0.58 -29.12
C GLY A 432 -13.05 -1.62 -29.51
N PHE A 433 -13.05 -2.75 -28.83
CA PHE A 433 -12.02 -3.80 -28.98
C PHE A 433 -11.83 -4.25 -30.44
N ALA A 434 -12.94 -4.45 -31.21
CA ALA A 434 -12.87 -4.81 -32.62
C ALA A 434 -12.22 -3.71 -33.50
N HIS A 435 -12.40 -2.42 -33.15
CA HIS A 435 -11.75 -1.32 -33.84
C HIS A 435 -10.23 -1.35 -33.56
N ARG A 436 -9.85 -1.50 -32.28
CA ARG A 436 -8.43 -1.68 -31.90
C ARG A 436 -7.76 -2.86 -32.62
N GLN A 437 -8.45 -4.01 -32.76
CA GLN A 437 -7.90 -5.15 -33.51
C GLN A 437 -7.61 -4.80 -34.98
N ARG A 438 -8.45 -3.99 -35.62
CA ARG A 438 -8.20 -3.52 -37.01
C ARG A 438 -6.97 -2.63 -37.09
N ILE A 439 -6.78 -1.71 -36.13
CA ILE A 439 -5.57 -0.84 -36.06
C ILE A 439 -4.32 -1.70 -35.92
N VAL A 440 -4.34 -2.67 -35.01
CA VAL A 440 -3.23 -3.57 -34.75
C VAL A 440 -2.94 -4.43 -35.98
N ALA A 441 -3.94 -4.98 -36.65
CA ALA A 441 -3.78 -5.81 -37.86
C ALA A 441 -3.24 -5.02 -39.06
N ALA A 442 -3.49 -3.73 -39.14
CA ALA A 442 -2.94 -2.87 -40.19
C ALA A 442 -1.42 -2.58 -40.03
N HIS A 443 -0.78 -3.14 -39.00
CA HIS A 443 0.66 -3.01 -38.70
C HIS A 443 1.18 -1.57 -38.52
N GLY A 444 0.26 -0.57 -38.51
CA GLY A 444 0.61 0.84 -38.31
C GLY A 444 0.68 1.24 -36.83
N GLY A 445 -0.10 0.57 -35.97
CA GLY A 445 -0.19 0.84 -34.55
C GLY A 445 -0.68 2.26 -34.21
N CYS A 446 -1.37 2.94 -35.15
CA CYS A 446 -2.00 4.24 -34.99
C CYS A 446 -3.10 4.43 -36.05
N ASP A 447 -4.23 4.93 -35.60
CA ASP A 447 -5.31 5.41 -36.47
C ASP A 447 -5.31 6.95 -36.40
N GLU A 448 -5.16 7.62 -37.55
CA GLU A 448 -5.13 9.10 -37.61
C GLU A 448 -6.43 9.73 -37.09
N ALA A 449 -7.57 9.08 -37.32
CA ALA A 449 -8.85 9.57 -36.80
C ALA A 449 -8.94 9.41 -35.28
N ALA A 450 -8.42 8.31 -34.74
CA ALA A 450 -8.35 8.07 -33.29
C ALA A 450 -7.39 9.08 -32.63
N TRP A 451 -6.20 9.32 -33.21
CA TRP A 451 -5.30 10.35 -32.74
C TRP A 451 -5.92 11.74 -32.75
N ALA A 452 -6.53 12.14 -33.86
CA ALA A 452 -7.21 13.44 -33.97
C ALA A 452 -8.34 13.59 -32.94
N GLY A 453 -9.10 12.52 -32.71
CA GLY A 453 -10.14 12.50 -31.68
C GLY A 453 -9.60 12.72 -30.27
N LEU A 454 -8.52 12.00 -29.90
CA LEU A 454 -7.86 12.14 -28.59
C LEU A 454 -7.20 13.53 -28.45
N ALA A 455 -6.58 14.05 -29.49
CA ALA A 455 -6.02 15.41 -29.53
C ALA A 455 -7.13 16.47 -29.38
N GLY A 456 -8.26 16.29 -30.08
CA GLY A 456 -9.44 17.16 -29.96
C GLY A 456 -10.08 17.18 -28.57
N LEU A 457 -9.86 16.12 -27.77
CA LEU A 457 -10.23 16.08 -26.35
C LEU A 457 -9.15 16.73 -25.44
N GLY A 458 -8.10 17.30 -26.04
CA GLY A 458 -7.07 18.05 -25.32
C GLY A 458 -5.89 17.22 -24.83
N LEU A 459 -5.82 15.89 -25.06
CA LEU A 459 -4.78 15.05 -24.52
C LEU A 459 -3.38 15.42 -25.04
N ALA A 460 -3.26 15.90 -26.27
CA ALA A 460 -1.99 16.29 -26.86
C ALA A 460 -1.39 17.54 -26.18
N GLY A 461 -2.22 18.54 -25.90
CA GLY A 461 -1.80 19.83 -25.34
C GLY A 461 -1.99 19.97 -23.82
N LEU A 462 -2.50 18.94 -23.13
CA LEU A 462 -2.88 19.06 -21.72
C LEU A 462 -1.74 19.58 -20.83
N LEU A 463 -0.54 19.04 -20.98
CA LEU A 463 0.62 19.37 -20.16
C LEU A 463 1.40 20.59 -20.64
N ILE A 464 1.04 21.17 -21.79
CA ILE A 464 1.71 22.34 -22.35
C ILE A 464 1.07 23.60 -21.75
N PRO A 465 1.86 24.58 -21.25
CA PRO A 465 1.33 25.82 -20.72
C PRO A 465 0.50 26.60 -21.75
N GLU A 466 -0.51 27.36 -21.29
CA GLU A 466 -1.37 28.21 -22.16
C GLU A 466 -0.56 29.20 -23.01
N ARG A 467 0.51 29.77 -22.46
CA ARG A 467 1.42 30.67 -23.18
C ARG A 467 2.12 30.00 -24.37
N ASP A 468 2.25 28.66 -24.35
CA ASP A 468 2.87 27.86 -25.41
C ASP A 468 1.79 27.17 -26.29
N GLY A 469 0.51 27.57 -26.13
CA GLY A 469 -0.64 27.09 -26.93
C GLY A 469 -1.33 25.85 -26.38
N GLY A 470 -0.99 25.38 -25.17
CA GLY A 470 -1.60 24.23 -24.53
C GLY A 470 -2.74 24.58 -23.57
N LEU A 471 -3.09 23.64 -22.69
CA LEU A 471 -4.18 23.76 -21.71
C LEU A 471 -3.69 24.06 -20.28
N GLY A 472 -2.39 24.12 -20.04
CA GLY A 472 -1.81 24.44 -18.73
C GLY A 472 -2.11 23.44 -17.61
N GLY A 473 -2.58 22.24 -17.96
CA GLY A 473 -2.85 21.18 -17.00
C GLY A 473 -1.58 20.58 -16.40
N THR A 474 -1.78 19.83 -15.34
CA THR A 474 -0.72 19.13 -14.62
C THR A 474 -0.72 17.64 -14.92
N ILE A 475 0.34 16.96 -14.53
CA ILE A 475 0.36 15.49 -14.65
C ILE A 475 -0.73 14.84 -13.76
N ALA A 476 -1.14 15.47 -12.66
CA ALA A 476 -2.26 15.00 -11.85
C ALA A 476 -3.60 14.98 -12.63
N ASP A 477 -3.75 15.89 -13.60
CA ASP A 477 -4.92 15.93 -14.46
C ASP A 477 -4.87 14.85 -15.56
N LEU A 478 -3.65 14.48 -15.97
CA LEU A 478 -3.45 13.47 -17.02
C LEU A 478 -3.58 12.03 -16.51
N LEU A 479 -3.22 11.73 -15.25
CA LEU A 479 -3.20 10.36 -14.75
C LEU A 479 -4.53 9.61 -14.88
N PRO A 480 -5.70 10.19 -14.48
CA PRO A 480 -6.98 9.53 -14.65
C PRO A 480 -7.27 9.20 -16.12
N LEU A 481 -6.81 10.06 -17.03
CA LEU A 481 -7.00 9.86 -18.47
C LEU A 481 -6.12 8.70 -18.97
N LEU A 482 -4.89 8.58 -18.49
CA LEU A 482 -4.00 7.45 -18.83
C LEU A 482 -4.54 6.12 -18.29
N GLU A 483 -5.15 6.10 -17.11
CA GLU A 483 -5.86 4.91 -16.62
C GLU A 483 -6.97 4.50 -17.61
N ILE A 484 -7.76 5.45 -18.09
CA ILE A 484 -8.84 5.20 -19.08
C ILE A 484 -8.25 4.71 -20.41
N LEU A 485 -7.14 5.27 -20.88
CA LEU A 485 -6.44 4.77 -22.08
C LEU A 485 -5.94 3.34 -21.89
N GLY A 486 -5.43 2.99 -20.71
CA GLY A 486 -5.04 1.63 -20.33
C GLY A 486 -6.22 0.66 -20.30
N GLU A 487 -7.35 1.09 -19.76
CA GLU A 487 -8.61 0.32 -19.76
C GLU A 487 -9.09 -0.03 -21.18
N SER A 488 -8.88 0.88 -22.12
CA SER A 488 -9.29 0.73 -23.53
C SER A 488 -8.18 0.14 -24.42
N LEU A 489 -7.00 -0.17 -23.86
CA LEU A 489 -5.84 -0.69 -24.60
C LEU A 489 -5.43 0.20 -25.79
N VAL A 490 -5.52 1.51 -25.64
CA VAL A 490 -5.16 2.49 -26.68
C VAL A 490 -3.74 2.26 -27.17
N VAL A 491 -3.52 2.27 -28.49
CA VAL A 491 -2.19 2.01 -29.10
C VAL A 491 -1.56 3.27 -29.68
N GLU A 492 -2.33 4.34 -29.85
CA GLU A 492 -1.84 5.65 -30.26
C GLU A 492 -0.77 6.18 -29.29
N PRO A 493 0.24 6.92 -29.79
CA PRO A 493 1.43 7.26 -29.03
C PRO A 493 1.22 8.42 -28.02
N VAL A 494 0.10 8.46 -27.31
CA VAL A 494 -0.21 9.53 -26.34
C VAL A 494 0.86 9.61 -25.26
N LEU A 495 1.21 8.48 -24.63
CA LEU A 495 2.25 8.45 -23.59
C LEU A 495 3.62 8.89 -24.12
N TRP A 496 3.94 8.54 -25.36
CA TRP A 496 5.27 8.76 -25.93
C TRP A 496 5.43 10.13 -26.53
N SER A 497 4.40 10.66 -27.16
CA SER A 497 4.40 11.99 -27.75
C SER A 497 3.95 13.08 -26.77
N ALA A 498 2.74 12.96 -26.22
CA ALA A 498 2.16 14.02 -25.37
C ALA A 498 2.76 14.05 -23.95
N VAL A 499 3.44 12.95 -23.50
CA VAL A 499 4.13 12.96 -22.20
C VAL A 499 5.64 12.98 -22.40
N LEU A 500 6.25 11.89 -22.88
CA LEU A 500 7.70 11.73 -22.88
C LEU A 500 8.41 12.84 -23.68
N ALA A 501 8.09 12.96 -24.96
CA ALA A 501 8.74 13.93 -25.83
C ALA A 501 8.39 15.37 -25.42
N THR A 502 7.11 15.64 -25.12
CA THR A 502 6.64 16.96 -24.68
C THR A 502 7.31 17.40 -23.38
N GLN A 503 7.43 16.53 -22.37
CA GLN A 503 8.09 16.88 -21.11
C GLN A 503 9.59 17.12 -21.29
N ALA A 504 10.26 16.36 -22.14
CA ALA A 504 11.66 16.60 -22.45
C ALA A 504 11.89 17.97 -23.10
N VAL A 505 10.95 18.43 -23.94
CA VAL A 505 11.01 19.76 -24.59
C VAL A 505 10.59 20.87 -23.63
N LEU A 506 9.57 20.69 -22.81
CA LEU A 506 9.09 21.65 -21.81
C LEU A 506 10.15 22.02 -20.78
N ALA A 507 10.97 21.07 -20.39
CA ALA A 507 12.05 21.29 -19.40
C ALA A 507 13.23 22.13 -19.95
N LEU A 508 13.22 22.47 -21.24
CA LEU A 508 14.28 23.25 -21.87
C LEU A 508 14.01 24.76 -21.77
N PRO A 509 15.05 25.61 -21.81
CA PRO A 509 14.89 27.04 -21.88
C PRO A 509 14.08 27.49 -23.12
N SER A 510 13.30 28.55 -22.98
CA SER A 510 12.58 29.15 -24.11
C SER A 510 13.51 29.52 -25.25
N GLY A 511 13.06 29.31 -26.47
CA GLY A 511 13.77 29.64 -27.71
C GLY A 511 12.94 29.19 -28.92
N ASP A 512 13.19 29.82 -30.06
CA ASP A 512 12.38 29.66 -31.29
C ASP A 512 12.14 28.20 -31.70
N GLY A 513 13.15 27.34 -31.55
CA GLY A 513 13.04 25.93 -31.92
C GLY A 513 12.12 25.16 -30.99
N ARG A 514 12.28 25.35 -29.67
CA ARG A 514 11.42 24.77 -28.62
C ARG A 514 9.97 25.25 -28.74
N ASP A 515 9.80 26.58 -28.85
CA ASP A 515 8.46 27.17 -28.77
C ASP A 515 7.62 26.83 -30.02
N ARG A 516 8.23 26.76 -31.21
CA ARG A 516 7.56 26.24 -32.43
C ARG A 516 7.18 24.78 -32.31
N LEU A 517 8.05 23.95 -31.73
CA LEU A 517 7.76 22.55 -31.56
C LEU A 517 6.60 22.36 -30.58
N LEU A 518 6.58 23.08 -29.46
CA LEU A 518 5.48 23.01 -28.49
C LEU A 518 4.15 23.45 -29.09
N ALA A 519 4.10 24.48 -29.89
CA ALA A 519 2.88 24.93 -30.56
C ALA A 519 2.28 23.85 -31.46
N VAL A 520 3.12 23.11 -32.22
CA VAL A 520 2.68 22.00 -33.07
C VAL A 520 2.20 20.81 -32.23
N LEU A 521 2.86 20.53 -31.12
CA LEU A 521 2.45 19.44 -30.22
C LEU A 521 1.15 19.79 -29.49
N ALA A 522 0.96 21.06 -29.10
CA ALA A 522 -0.23 21.54 -28.40
C ALA A 522 -1.51 21.39 -29.25
N SER A 523 -1.42 21.69 -30.57
CA SER A 523 -2.55 21.52 -31.50
C SER A 523 -2.90 20.05 -31.76
N GLY A 524 -1.96 19.11 -31.52
CA GLY A 524 -2.09 17.72 -31.89
C GLY A 524 -1.93 17.41 -33.38
N GLU A 525 -1.63 18.43 -34.22
CA GLU A 525 -1.36 18.24 -35.65
C GLU A 525 -0.04 17.51 -35.88
N GLY A 526 0.93 17.66 -34.96
CA GLY A 526 2.21 16.95 -35.00
C GLY A 526 2.40 16.01 -33.81
N ARG A 527 3.11 14.93 -34.07
CA ARG A 527 3.60 14.00 -33.06
C ARG A 527 5.11 14.06 -32.96
N CYS A 528 5.64 13.94 -31.78
CA CYS A 528 7.07 13.88 -31.53
C CYS A 528 7.44 12.54 -30.87
N ALA A 529 8.57 11.98 -31.31
CA ALA A 529 9.17 10.83 -30.64
C ALA A 529 10.53 11.21 -30.05
N LEU A 530 10.82 10.73 -28.84
CA LEU A 530 12.11 10.91 -28.19
C LEU A 530 12.99 9.67 -28.46
N ALA A 531 14.15 9.89 -29.09
CA ALA A 531 15.17 8.88 -29.26
C ALA A 531 16.30 9.11 -28.24
N CYS A 532 16.33 8.27 -27.20
CA CYS A 532 17.39 8.29 -26.20
C CYS A 532 17.68 6.86 -25.71
N ASP A 533 18.94 6.56 -25.41
CA ASP A 533 19.31 5.33 -24.76
C ASP A 533 19.03 5.40 -23.25
N ALA A 534 18.68 4.26 -22.64
CA ALA A 534 18.53 4.13 -21.19
C ALA A 534 19.85 4.45 -20.45
N ASP A 535 20.98 4.02 -21.03
CA ASP A 535 22.33 4.41 -20.60
C ASP A 535 22.85 5.54 -21.51
N ARG A 536 22.54 6.77 -21.13
CA ARG A 536 22.90 7.99 -21.85
C ARG A 536 24.39 8.22 -22.03
N SER A 537 25.23 7.64 -21.16
CA SER A 537 26.70 7.68 -21.28
C SER A 537 27.20 6.90 -22.49
N ARG A 538 26.37 5.97 -22.98
CA ARG A 538 26.65 5.12 -24.13
C ARG A 538 25.79 5.43 -25.34
N SER A 539 25.21 6.67 -25.43
CA SER A 539 24.39 7.02 -26.58
C SER A 539 25.11 6.64 -27.88
N PRO A 540 24.49 5.78 -28.70
CA PRO A 540 25.10 5.34 -29.96
C PRO A 540 25.02 6.41 -31.05
N ILE A 541 24.34 7.53 -30.77
CA ILE A 541 24.27 8.67 -31.68
C ILE A 541 25.30 9.71 -31.23
N VAL A 542 26.11 10.16 -32.19
CA VAL A 542 27.15 11.18 -32.01
C VAL A 542 26.80 12.40 -32.82
N ALA A 543 26.98 13.58 -32.21
CA ALA A 543 26.86 14.87 -32.89
C ALA A 543 28.22 15.60 -32.91
N HIS A 544 28.63 16.05 -34.07
CA HIS A 544 29.86 16.83 -34.25
C HIS A 544 29.58 18.07 -35.09
N ARG A 545 30.44 19.08 -34.97
CA ARG A 545 30.35 20.29 -35.82
C ARG A 545 31.11 20.10 -37.13
N ASP A 546 30.45 20.45 -38.23
CA ASP A 546 31.02 20.43 -39.57
C ASP A 546 30.63 21.71 -40.32
N GLY A 547 31.59 22.56 -40.64
CA GLY A 547 31.35 23.81 -41.38
C GLY A 547 30.31 24.76 -40.72
N GLY A 548 30.24 24.82 -39.39
CA GLY A 548 29.27 25.63 -38.65
C GLY A 548 27.89 25.00 -38.46
N LYS A 549 27.63 23.85 -39.07
CA LYS A 549 26.41 23.02 -38.87
C LYS A 549 26.67 21.89 -37.89
N TRP A 550 25.59 21.24 -37.43
CA TRP A 550 25.66 19.99 -36.73
C TRP A 550 25.51 18.82 -37.70
N ARG A 551 26.27 17.77 -37.49
CA ARG A 551 26.13 16.49 -38.17
C ARG A 551 25.93 15.37 -37.17
N LEU A 552 24.86 14.58 -37.36
CA LEU A 552 24.50 13.48 -36.50
C LEU A 552 24.63 12.15 -37.23
N ASP A 553 25.29 11.22 -36.57
CA ASP A 553 25.52 9.84 -37.05
C ASP A 553 25.24 8.82 -35.93
N GLY A 554 24.69 7.66 -36.29
CA GLY A 554 24.46 6.58 -35.35
C GLY A 554 23.08 5.93 -35.48
N ALA A 555 22.71 5.13 -34.49
CA ALA A 555 21.43 4.43 -34.48
C ALA A 555 20.85 4.39 -33.07
N ASN A 556 19.54 4.33 -32.93
CA ASN A 556 18.84 4.11 -31.69
C ASN A 556 17.69 3.12 -31.91
N GLY A 557 17.67 2.04 -31.13
CA GLY A 557 16.60 1.04 -31.20
C GLY A 557 15.40 1.40 -30.33
N MET A 558 14.26 0.86 -30.69
CA MET A 558 13.02 0.91 -29.90
C MET A 558 12.52 2.32 -29.58
N VAL A 559 12.57 3.21 -30.58
CA VAL A 559 11.98 4.52 -30.50
C VAL A 559 10.45 4.37 -30.55
N MET A 560 9.80 4.52 -29.40
CA MET A 560 8.36 4.38 -29.29
C MET A 560 7.63 5.48 -30.07
N GLY A 561 6.67 5.07 -30.91
CA GLY A 561 5.94 6.02 -31.78
C GLY A 561 6.81 6.65 -32.89
N GLY A 562 8.05 6.19 -33.11
CA GLY A 562 9.00 6.81 -34.03
C GLY A 562 8.49 6.91 -35.45
N SER A 563 7.93 5.84 -36.04
CA SER A 563 7.37 5.82 -37.39
C SER A 563 6.12 6.67 -37.58
N GLN A 564 5.50 7.06 -36.48
CA GLN A 564 4.25 7.85 -36.47
C GLN A 564 4.52 9.35 -36.20
N ALA A 565 5.77 9.68 -35.89
CA ALA A 565 6.19 11.03 -35.52
C ALA A 565 6.61 11.83 -36.77
N GLN A 566 6.22 13.08 -36.81
CA GLN A 566 6.70 14.10 -37.76
C GLN A 566 7.96 14.80 -37.26
N HIS A 567 8.16 14.80 -35.94
CA HIS A 567 9.28 15.41 -35.24
C HIS A 567 10.01 14.38 -34.36
N LEU A 568 11.33 14.49 -34.37
CA LEU A 568 12.19 13.66 -33.50
C LEU A 568 12.98 14.60 -32.58
N VAL A 569 13.01 14.26 -31.30
CA VAL A 569 13.98 14.80 -30.34
C VAL A 569 15.00 13.71 -30.08
N VAL A 570 16.25 13.99 -30.38
CA VAL A 570 17.33 13.01 -30.37
C VAL A 570 18.38 13.40 -29.34
N ALA A 571 18.67 12.51 -28.42
CA ALA A 571 19.79 12.64 -27.50
C ALA A 571 21.07 12.14 -28.19
N ALA A 572 22.05 13.02 -28.39
CA ALA A 572 23.31 12.66 -29.03
C ALA A 572 24.52 13.07 -28.17
N ARG A 573 25.54 12.22 -28.16
CA ARG A 573 26.81 12.49 -27.50
C ARG A 573 27.60 13.52 -28.28
N LEU A 574 28.10 14.51 -27.59
CA LEU A 574 28.94 15.58 -28.16
C LEU A 574 30.43 15.17 -28.15
N GLY A 575 31.24 15.84 -28.96
CA GLY A 575 32.70 15.57 -29.04
C GLY A 575 33.47 15.80 -27.73
N ASP A 576 32.93 16.63 -26.82
CA ASP A 576 33.47 16.85 -25.47
C ASP A 576 33.02 15.80 -24.43
N GLY A 577 32.30 14.78 -24.88
CA GLY A 577 31.73 13.72 -24.01
C GLY A 577 30.40 14.10 -23.37
N GLY A 578 29.89 15.34 -23.55
CA GLY A 578 28.61 15.80 -23.08
C GLY A 578 27.43 15.24 -23.86
N LEU A 579 26.22 15.57 -23.44
CA LEU A 579 24.96 15.20 -24.10
C LEU A 579 24.27 16.44 -24.68
N GLY A 580 23.77 16.35 -25.91
CA GLY A 580 22.95 17.39 -26.56
C GLY A 580 21.58 16.80 -26.92
N LEU A 581 20.55 17.67 -26.91
CA LEU A 581 19.24 17.36 -27.47
C LEU A 581 19.07 18.12 -28.80
N PHE A 582 18.64 17.40 -29.83
CA PHE A 582 18.49 17.91 -31.18
C PHE A 582 17.08 17.68 -31.70
N HIS A 583 16.45 18.69 -32.25
CA HIS A 583 15.20 18.56 -33.01
C HIS A 583 15.51 18.22 -34.47
N ILE A 584 14.92 17.16 -34.96
CA ILE A 584 15.08 16.67 -36.35
C ILE A 584 13.68 16.43 -36.94
N PRO A 585 13.36 16.99 -38.12
CA PRO A 585 12.20 16.54 -38.90
C PRO A 585 12.36 15.07 -39.27
N ALA A 586 11.33 14.25 -39.06
CA ALA A 586 11.44 12.80 -39.30
C ALA A 586 11.74 12.45 -40.78
N HIS A 587 11.42 13.35 -41.70
CA HIS A 587 11.69 13.22 -43.16
C HIS A 587 13.02 13.83 -43.59
N ALA A 588 13.88 14.29 -42.67
CA ALA A 588 15.18 14.90 -43.02
C ALA A 588 16.08 13.89 -43.75
N SER A 589 16.87 14.39 -44.71
CA SER A 589 17.82 13.56 -45.43
C SER A 589 18.80 12.88 -44.47
N GLY A 590 19.03 11.60 -44.62
CA GLY A 590 19.88 10.80 -43.75
C GLY A 590 19.13 10.15 -42.55
N VAL A 591 17.86 10.44 -42.37
CA VAL A 591 17.02 9.73 -41.34
C VAL A 591 16.38 8.52 -41.97
N ALA A 592 16.61 7.32 -41.39
CA ALA A 592 15.94 6.09 -41.76
C ALA A 592 15.24 5.47 -40.55
N MET A 593 13.98 5.12 -40.72
CA MET A 593 13.13 4.52 -39.66
C MET A 593 12.66 3.13 -40.13
N ARG A 594 12.94 2.11 -39.33
CA ARG A 594 12.42 0.75 -39.52
C ARG A 594 11.35 0.49 -38.48
N ALA A 595 10.09 0.59 -38.88
CA ALA A 595 8.96 0.32 -38.01
C ALA A 595 8.77 -1.17 -37.73
N TYR A 596 8.32 -1.49 -36.50
CA TYR A 596 7.85 -2.83 -36.12
C TYR A 596 6.80 -2.72 -35.02
N GLN A 597 6.05 -3.80 -34.85
CA GLN A 597 5.00 -3.90 -33.86
C GLN A 597 5.50 -4.65 -32.61
N LEU A 598 5.17 -4.15 -31.43
CA LEU A 598 5.35 -4.85 -30.18
C LEU A 598 4.25 -5.91 -30.00
N HIS A 599 4.49 -6.90 -29.14
CA HIS A 599 3.54 -8.00 -28.90
C HIS A 599 2.19 -7.53 -28.32
N ASP A 600 2.10 -6.32 -27.78
CA ASP A 600 0.87 -5.69 -27.26
C ASP A 600 0.15 -4.81 -28.29
N GLY A 601 0.64 -4.75 -29.51
CA GLY A 601 0.06 -4.03 -30.63
C GLY A 601 0.55 -2.60 -30.83
N ARG A 602 1.32 -2.03 -29.90
CA ARG A 602 1.94 -0.69 -30.07
C ARG A 602 3.07 -0.73 -31.09
N SER A 603 3.38 0.44 -31.68
CA SER A 603 4.46 0.60 -32.66
C SER A 603 5.72 1.15 -32.02
N ALA A 604 6.87 0.60 -32.44
CA ALA A 604 8.20 1.13 -32.19
C ALA A 604 9.02 1.14 -33.50
N SER A 605 10.16 1.80 -33.48
CA SER A 605 11.05 1.87 -34.66
C SER A 605 12.50 1.77 -34.25
N ASP A 606 13.31 1.14 -35.07
CA ASP A 606 14.74 1.37 -35.05
C ASP A 606 15.05 2.58 -35.95
N MET A 607 15.79 3.54 -35.41
CA MET A 607 16.20 4.76 -36.08
C MET A 607 17.69 4.70 -36.42
N ARG A 608 18.05 5.05 -37.66
CA ARG A 608 19.41 5.26 -38.11
C ARG A 608 19.56 6.69 -38.64
N LEU A 609 20.63 7.34 -38.25
CA LEU A 609 21.06 8.64 -38.75
C LEU A 609 22.37 8.45 -39.50
N ASP A 610 22.41 8.89 -40.73
CA ASP A 610 23.59 8.81 -41.65
C ASP A 610 23.90 10.20 -42.14
N GLY A 611 24.83 10.88 -41.45
CA GLY A 611 25.30 12.23 -41.78
C GLY A 611 24.21 13.30 -41.77
N VAL A 612 23.23 13.24 -40.89
CA VAL A 612 22.11 14.21 -40.83
C VAL A 612 22.63 15.60 -40.53
N ALA A 613 22.56 16.46 -41.51
CA ALA A 613 23.06 17.85 -41.43
C ALA A 613 21.95 18.76 -40.86
N LEU A 614 22.25 19.46 -39.77
CA LEU A 614 21.31 20.34 -39.08
C LEU A 614 21.85 21.74 -38.90
N ALA A 615 20.96 22.74 -38.93
CA ALA A 615 21.31 24.10 -38.56
C ALA A 615 21.74 24.20 -37.09
N PRO A 616 22.53 25.22 -36.70
CA PRO A 616 22.91 25.45 -35.31
C PRO A 616 21.72 25.52 -34.34
N SER A 617 20.60 26.10 -34.79
CA SER A 617 19.34 26.25 -34.05
C SER A 617 18.59 24.92 -33.80
N ALA A 618 19.00 23.81 -34.43
CA ALA A 618 18.41 22.48 -34.15
C ALA A 618 18.86 21.92 -32.82
N ARG A 619 19.95 22.37 -32.23
CA ARG A 619 20.35 22.03 -30.86
C ARG A 619 19.47 22.78 -29.87
N LEU A 620 18.68 22.04 -29.11
CA LEU A 620 17.70 22.59 -28.17
C LEU A 620 18.28 22.86 -26.78
N ALA A 621 19.37 22.18 -26.39
CA ALA A 621 19.91 22.28 -25.04
C ALA A 621 21.40 21.98 -24.93
N ASP A 622 22.03 22.57 -23.93
CA ASP A 622 23.39 22.26 -23.46
C ASP A 622 23.40 21.03 -22.58
N THR A 623 24.59 20.46 -22.32
CA THR A 623 24.76 19.15 -21.64
C THR A 623 24.04 19.05 -20.31
N GLY A 624 24.19 20.02 -19.40
CA GLY A 624 23.53 19.99 -18.09
C GLY A 624 22.01 20.05 -18.19
N GLN A 625 21.50 20.91 -19.05
CA GLN A 625 20.07 21.09 -19.33
C GLN A 625 19.47 19.85 -19.99
N ALA A 626 20.16 19.27 -20.98
CA ALA A 626 19.73 18.06 -21.67
C ALA A 626 19.59 16.87 -20.70
N THR A 627 20.57 16.68 -19.82
CA THR A 627 20.56 15.59 -18.85
C THR A 627 19.42 15.74 -17.85
N ALA A 628 19.22 16.94 -17.28
CA ALA A 628 18.15 17.19 -16.31
C ALA A 628 16.76 17.02 -16.95
N ALA A 629 16.56 17.57 -18.15
CA ALA A 629 15.31 17.46 -18.89
C ALA A 629 14.93 16.00 -19.19
N LEU A 630 15.90 15.20 -19.60
CA LEU A 630 15.67 13.75 -19.84
C LEU A 630 15.39 13.00 -18.54
N ASP A 631 16.09 13.29 -17.44
CA ASP A 631 15.86 12.64 -16.15
C ASP A 631 14.41 12.86 -15.68
N ASP A 632 13.96 14.10 -15.70
CA ASP A 632 12.61 14.46 -15.26
C ASP A 632 11.55 13.91 -16.22
N ALA A 633 11.74 14.01 -17.54
CA ALA A 633 10.80 13.48 -18.53
C ALA A 633 10.64 11.94 -18.41
N LEU A 634 11.75 11.20 -18.27
CA LEU A 634 11.72 9.75 -18.10
C LEU A 634 11.07 9.33 -16.76
N ALA A 635 11.37 10.05 -15.68
CA ALA A 635 10.78 9.76 -14.36
C ALA A 635 9.27 10.01 -14.38
N LEU A 636 8.84 11.14 -14.94
CA LEU A 636 7.42 11.49 -15.07
C LEU A 636 6.66 10.50 -15.96
N THR A 637 7.25 10.14 -17.11
CA THR A 637 6.66 9.14 -18.01
C THR A 637 6.60 7.75 -17.36
N THR A 638 7.54 7.44 -16.48
CA THR A 638 7.49 6.18 -15.71
C THR A 638 6.26 6.15 -14.79
N ILE A 639 5.93 7.27 -14.12
CA ILE A 639 4.71 7.36 -13.30
C ILE A 639 3.45 7.30 -14.19
N ALA A 640 3.48 7.97 -15.32
CA ALA A 640 2.41 7.96 -16.31
C ALA A 640 2.15 6.53 -16.87
N LEU A 641 3.21 5.76 -17.12
CA LEU A 641 3.12 4.35 -17.50
C LEU A 641 2.56 3.48 -16.37
N CYS A 642 2.83 3.81 -15.12
CA CYS A 642 2.18 3.14 -13.98
C CYS A 642 0.65 3.39 -14.00
N ALA A 643 0.19 4.60 -14.28
CA ALA A 643 -1.24 4.91 -14.38
C ALA A 643 -1.92 4.14 -15.52
N GLU A 644 -1.32 4.11 -16.72
CA GLU A 644 -1.83 3.28 -17.83
C GLU A 644 -1.91 1.79 -17.42
N SER A 645 -0.90 1.30 -16.71
CA SER A 645 -0.89 -0.08 -16.22
C SER A 645 -1.97 -0.35 -15.18
N LEU A 646 -2.26 0.61 -14.30
CA LEU A 646 -3.34 0.50 -13.30
C LEU A 646 -4.69 0.37 -13.96
N GLY A 647 -4.97 1.15 -15.01
CA GLY A 647 -6.19 1.04 -15.79
C GLY A 647 -6.31 -0.32 -16.48
N ALA A 648 -5.25 -0.78 -17.14
CA ALA A 648 -5.21 -2.09 -17.78
C ALA A 648 -5.42 -3.25 -16.77
N MET A 649 -4.78 -3.19 -15.60
CA MET A 649 -4.97 -4.17 -14.51
C MET A 649 -6.41 -4.17 -14.01
N ARG A 650 -6.98 -2.98 -13.75
CA ARG A 650 -8.36 -2.85 -13.27
C ARG A 650 -9.34 -3.50 -14.25
N ARG A 651 -9.19 -3.20 -15.55
CA ARG A 651 -10.10 -3.77 -16.57
C ARG A 651 -9.91 -5.27 -16.73
N ALA A 652 -8.68 -5.78 -16.67
CA ALA A 652 -8.40 -7.21 -16.67
C ALA A 652 -9.07 -7.92 -15.49
N LEU A 653 -8.99 -7.34 -14.29
CA LEU A 653 -9.66 -7.87 -13.10
C LEU A 653 -11.18 -7.81 -13.24
N ALA A 654 -11.73 -6.71 -13.77
CA ALA A 654 -13.18 -6.57 -14.01
C ALA A 654 -13.72 -7.67 -14.94
N LEU A 655 -13.04 -7.90 -16.06
CA LEU A 655 -13.38 -8.99 -17.00
C LEU A 655 -13.29 -10.36 -16.33
N THR A 656 -12.28 -10.58 -15.50
CA THR A 656 -12.09 -11.84 -14.77
C THR A 656 -13.21 -12.06 -13.75
N VAL A 657 -13.57 -11.03 -13.00
CA VAL A 657 -14.67 -11.07 -12.01
C VAL A 657 -16.00 -11.37 -12.71
N GLU A 658 -16.29 -10.69 -13.83
CA GLU A 658 -17.49 -10.92 -14.65
C GLU A 658 -17.54 -12.37 -15.16
N TYR A 659 -16.42 -12.86 -15.72
CA TYR A 659 -16.32 -14.25 -16.18
C TYR A 659 -16.57 -15.24 -15.05
N MET A 660 -15.95 -15.04 -13.87
CA MET A 660 -16.10 -15.94 -12.72
C MET A 660 -17.49 -15.92 -12.11
N ARG A 661 -18.24 -14.81 -12.20
CA ARG A 661 -19.65 -14.72 -11.76
C ARG A 661 -20.58 -15.54 -12.66
N THR A 662 -20.24 -15.71 -13.94
CA THR A 662 -21.10 -16.33 -14.94
C THR A 662 -20.72 -17.77 -15.28
N ARG A 663 -19.43 -18.08 -15.33
CA ARG A 663 -18.92 -19.41 -15.68
C ARG A 663 -19.19 -20.41 -14.58
N LYS A 664 -19.85 -21.52 -14.91
CA LYS A 664 -20.13 -22.63 -14.00
C LYS A 664 -19.29 -23.85 -14.34
N GLN A 665 -18.73 -24.48 -13.31
CA GLN A 665 -18.06 -25.78 -13.34
C GLN A 665 -18.34 -26.50 -12.00
N PHE A 666 -18.44 -27.82 -12.02
CA PHE A 666 -18.76 -28.63 -10.83
C PHE A 666 -20.07 -28.19 -10.13
N GLY A 667 -21.07 -27.74 -10.91
CA GLY A 667 -22.40 -27.37 -10.42
C GLY A 667 -22.52 -25.97 -9.80
N GLN A 668 -21.44 -25.19 -9.69
CA GLN A 668 -21.41 -23.84 -9.10
C GLN A 668 -20.61 -22.86 -9.95
N THR A 669 -20.75 -21.56 -9.67
CA THR A 669 -19.96 -20.53 -10.35
C THR A 669 -18.49 -20.59 -9.91
N LEU A 670 -17.57 -20.12 -10.76
CA LEU A 670 -16.14 -20.07 -10.36
C LEU A 670 -15.91 -19.11 -9.17
N SER A 671 -16.75 -18.09 -9.02
CA SER A 671 -16.69 -17.15 -7.89
C SER A 671 -17.07 -17.78 -6.55
N GLU A 672 -17.81 -18.89 -6.53
CA GLU A 672 -18.13 -19.67 -5.33
C GLU A 672 -17.02 -20.59 -4.89
N GLN A 673 -16.02 -20.84 -5.76
CA GLN A 673 -14.83 -21.60 -5.44
C GLN A 673 -13.86 -20.73 -4.63
N GLN A 674 -13.79 -20.96 -3.32
CA GLN A 674 -13.01 -20.12 -2.38
C GLN A 674 -11.54 -19.94 -2.81
N ALA A 675 -10.89 -21.00 -3.27
CA ALA A 675 -9.49 -20.95 -3.70
C ALA A 675 -9.28 -19.98 -4.88
N LEU A 676 -10.21 -19.95 -5.85
CA LEU A 676 -10.15 -19.05 -6.99
C LEU A 676 -10.52 -17.62 -6.59
N ALA A 677 -11.56 -17.46 -5.75
CA ALA A 677 -11.97 -16.16 -5.25
C ALA A 677 -10.84 -15.47 -4.45
N HIS A 678 -10.10 -16.21 -3.61
CA HIS A 678 -8.97 -15.68 -2.85
C HIS A 678 -7.80 -15.24 -3.74
N ARG A 679 -7.57 -15.88 -4.90
CA ARG A 679 -6.57 -15.43 -5.89
C ARG A 679 -6.93 -14.04 -6.42
N VAL A 680 -8.20 -13.81 -6.77
CA VAL A 680 -8.66 -12.49 -7.22
C VAL A 680 -8.48 -11.44 -6.12
N VAL A 681 -8.71 -11.79 -4.86
CA VAL A 681 -8.45 -10.90 -3.71
C VAL A 681 -6.97 -10.52 -3.63
N ASP A 682 -6.06 -11.48 -3.78
CA ASP A 682 -4.62 -11.20 -3.73
C ASP A 682 -4.17 -10.30 -4.90
N HIS A 683 -4.78 -10.42 -6.09
CA HIS A 683 -4.56 -9.51 -7.21
C HIS A 683 -5.16 -8.11 -6.98
N TYR A 684 -6.34 -8.03 -6.39
CA TYR A 684 -6.93 -6.75 -6.00
C TYR A 684 -6.05 -6.02 -4.97
N ARG A 685 -5.50 -6.73 -3.99
CA ARG A 685 -4.52 -6.18 -3.04
C ARG A 685 -3.26 -5.68 -3.74
N ALA A 686 -2.72 -6.44 -4.69
CA ALA A 686 -1.53 -6.05 -5.45
C ALA A 686 -1.79 -4.78 -6.27
N TRP A 687 -2.92 -4.71 -6.99
CA TRP A 687 -3.36 -3.52 -7.71
C TRP A 687 -3.53 -2.31 -6.79
N ASN A 688 -4.17 -2.48 -5.63
CA ASN A 688 -4.41 -1.40 -4.66
C ASN A 688 -3.09 -0.82 -4.13
N ARG A 689 -2.11 -1.66 -3.75
CA ARG A 689 -0.78 -1.22 -3.32
C ARG A 689 -0.05 -0.44 -4.42
N ALA A 690 -0.09 -0.92 -5.66
CA ALA A 690 0.50 -0.24 -6.81
C ALA A 690 -0.13 1.13 -7.04
N ARG A 691 -1.47 1.23 -6.93
CA ARG A 691 -2.23 2.47 -7.06
C ARG A 691 -1.81 3.51 -6.02
N HIS A 692 -1.77 3.13 -4.75
CA HIS A 692 -1.40 4.06 -3.68
C HIS A 692 0.03 4.60 -3.85
N LEU A 693 0.99 3.76 -4.27
CA LEU A 693 2.36 4.23 -4.53
C LEU A 693 2.46 5.12 -5.77
N ALA A 694 1.71 4.84 -6.83
CA ALA A 694 1.67 5.72 -8.00
C ALA A 694 1.08 7.10 -7.63
N GLN A 695 0.02 7.12 -6.84
CA GLN A 695 -0.59 8.35 -6.32
C GLN A 695 0.36 9.12 -5.40
N GLU A 696 1.09 8.45 -4.50
CA GLU A 696 2.10 9.06 -3.63
C GLU A 696 3.25 9.67 -4.44
N ALA A 697 3.76 8.95 -5.44
CA ALA A 697 4.83 9.44 -6.31
C ALA A 697 4.40 10.71 -7.04
N MET A 698 3.14 10.77 -7.44
CA MET A 698 2.54 11.91 -8.11
C MET A 698 2.33 13.10 -7.17
N ALA A 699 1.67 12.90 -6.04
CA ALA A 699 1.37 13.96 -5.08
C ALA A 699 2.65 14.67 -4.61
N GLY A 700 3.77 13.95 -4.52
CA GLY A 700 5.07 14.49 -4.14
C GLY A 700 5.89 15.07 -5.30
N TRP A 701 5.40 15.04 -6.54
CA TRP A 701 6.24 15.38 -7.70
C TRP A 701 6.84 16.79 -7.64
N THR A 702 6.03 17.79 -7.32
CA THR A 702 6.46 19.20 -7.27
C THR A 702 7.14 19.60 -5.97
N THR A 703 6.89 18.88 -4.87
CA THR A 703 7.35 19.27 -3.52
C THR A 703 8.54 18.47 -3.03
N ALA A 704 8.77 17.27 -3.56
CA ALA A 704 9.86 16.41 -3.12
C ALA A 704 11.20 16.80 -3.75
N ALA A 705 12.28 16.65 -2.98
CA ALA A 705 13.65 16.77 -3.48
C ALA A 705 13.93 15.77 -4.62
N PRO A 706 14.86 16.05 -5.55
CA PRO A 706 15.11 15.18 -6.71
C PRO A 706 15.43 13.73 -6.36
N ALA A 707 16.21 13.47 -5.32
CA ALA A 707 16.52 12.12 -4.85
C ALA A 707 15.27 11.37 -4.38
N GLU A 708 14.37 12.07 -3.65
CA GLU A 708 13.11 11.47 -3.20
C GLU A 708 12.13 11.24 -4.35
N ARG A 709 12.06 12.14 -5.34
CA ARG A 709 11.27 11.91 -6.57
C ARG A 709 11.73 10.63 -7.28
N LYS A 710 13.05 10.45 -7.47
CA LYS A 710 13.63 9.23 -8.05
C LYS A 710 13.25 7.98 -7.25
N ARG A 711 13.31 8.06 -5.93
CA ARG A 711 12.98 6.96 -5.02
C ARG A 711 11.49 6.60 -5.09
N ARG A 712 10.58 7.57 -5.04
CA ARG A 712 9.12 7.36 -5.16
C ARG A 712 8.75 6.78 -6.52
N THR A 713 9.31 7.32 -7.61
CA THR A 713 9.11 6.78 -8.96
C THR A 713 9.56 5.32 -9.06
N ALA A 714 10.72 4.99 -8.48
CA ALA A 714 11.25 3.65 -8.48
C ALA A 714 10.36 2.68 -7.66
N ALA A 715 9.87 3.11 -6.50
CA ALA A 715 8.93 2.34 -5.69
C ALA A 715 7.61 2.07 -6.42
N ALA A 716 7.03 3.10 -7.02
CA ALA A 716 5.78 2.99 -7.79
C ALA A 716 5.93 2.02 -8.96
N LYS A 717 6.99 2.15 -9.75
CA LYS A 717 7.24 1.27 -10.91
C LYS A 717 7.56 -0.16 -10.50
N TYR A 718 8.33 -0.37 -9.42
CA TYR A 718 8.57 -1.70 -8.86
C TYR A 718 7.25 -2.39 -8.47
N MET A 719 6.41 -1.71 -7.71
CA MET A 719 5.15 -2.28 -7.23
C MET A 719 4.18 -2.53 -8.39
N THR A 720 4.04 -1.55 -9.30
CA THR A 720 3.19 -1.66 -10.49
C THR A 720 3.64 -2.78 -11.40
N GLY A 721 4.94 -2.89 -11.71
CA GLY A 721 5.49 -3.94 -12.56
C GLY A 721 5.30 -5.34 -11.97
N THR A 722 5.53 -5.48 -10.65
CA THR A 722 5.30 -6.75 -9.94
C THR A 722 3.82 -7.14 -9.96
N ALA A 723 2.91 -6.22 -9.68
CA ALA A 723 1.46 -6.45 -9.72
C ALA A 723 0.98 -6.76 -11.16
N ALA A 724 1.43 -5.99 -12.14
CA ALA A 724 1.08 -6.16 -13.54
C ALA A 724 1.46 -7.55 -14.05
N ARG A 725 2.67 -8.02 -13.75
CA ARG A 725 3.14 -9.35 -14.16
C ARG A 725 2.35 -10.47 -13.49
N ALA A 726 2.08 -10.36 -12.19
CA ALA A 726 1.29 -11.36 -11.46
C ALA A 726 -0.14 -11.44 -12.01
N ILE A 727 -0.81 -10.30 -12.22
CA ILE A 727 -2.16 -10.23 -12.76
C ILE A 727 -2.18 -10.75 -14.20
N ALA A 728 -1.23 -10.34 -15.06
CA ALA A 728 -1.18 -10.72 -16.46
C ALA A 728 -1.23 -12.25 -16.69
N PHE A 729 -0.51 -13.00 -15.87
CA PHE A 729 -0.48 -14.46 -16.02
C PHE A 729 -1.67 -15.13 -15.33
N ASP A 730 -2.09 -14.62 -14.21
CA ASP A 730 -3.12 -15.28 -13.41
C ASP A 730 -4.55 -15.07 -13.96
N VAL A 731 -4.83 -13.93 -14.59
CA VAL A 731 -6.12 -13.73 -15.26
C VAL A 731 -6.30 -14.72 -16.44
N LEU A 732 -5.23 -15.06 -17.17
CA LEU A 732 -5.27 -16.09 -18.19
C LEU A 732 -5.63 -17.46 -17.57
N GLN A 733 -4.98 -17.81 -16.46
CA GLN A 733 -5.22 -19.06 -15.76
C GLN A 733 -6.67 -19.15 -15.25
N LEU A 734 -7.21 -18.04 -14.70
CA LEU A 734 -8.60 -17.97 -14.19
C LEU A 734 -9.66 -18.05 -15.29
N HIS A 735 -9.33 -17.65 -16.54
CA HIS A 735 -10.18 -17.84 -17.70
C HIS A 735 -10.04 -19.24 -18.34
N GLY A 736 -8.96 -19.97 -18.02
CA GLY A 736 -8.64 -21.25 -18.64
C GLY A 736 -8.25 -21.08 -20.12
N ALA A 737 -8.48 -22.10 -20.94
CA ALA A 737 -8.08 -22.09 -22.36
C ALA A 737 -8.66 -20.91 -23.17
N ILE A 738 -9.83 -20.42 -22.81
CA ILE A 738 -10.45 -19.24 -23.45
C ILE A 738 -9.56 -18.00 -23.29
N GLY A 739 -8.88 -17.86 -22.16
CA GLY A 739 -7.96 -16.75 -21.91
C GLY A 739 -6.75 -16.67 -22.84
N LEU A 740 -6.43 -17.77 -23.53
CA LEU A 740 -5.30 -17.84 -24.46
C LEU A 740 -5.68 -17.48 -25.91
N GLN A 741 -6.96 -17.28 -26.20
CA GLN A 741 -7.44 -16.95 -27.54
C GLN A 741 -7.21 -15.47 -27.84
N ASP A 742 -6.80 -15.15 -29.07
CA ASP A 742 -6.53 -13.77 -29.51
C ASP A 742 -7.82 -12.96 -29.71
N GLU A 743 -8.96 -13.63 -29.93
CA GLU A 743 -10.27 -13.02 -30.05
C GLU A 743 -10.80 -12.48 -28.70
N THR A 744 -10.23 -12.90 -27.58
CA THR A 744 -10.66 -12.47 -26.26
C THR A 744 -9.84 -11.29 -25.75
N PRO A 745 -10.48 -10.23 -25.19
CA PRO A 745 -9.76 -9.07 -24.71
C PRO A 745 -8.71 -9.41 -23.66
N ILE A 746 -8.91 -10.42 -22.82
CA ILE A 746 -8.07 -10.71 -21.66
C ILE A 746 -6.62 -11.03 -22.04
N SER A 747 -6.40 -11.73 -23.19
CA SER A 747 -5.06 -12.02 -23.69
C SER A 747 -4.29 -10.74 -24.05
N HIS A 748 -4.99 -9.72 -24.56
CA HIS A 748 -4.39 -8.43 -24.91
C HIS A 748 -4.04 -7.58 -23.68
N TYR A 749 -4.84 -7.63 -22.61
CA TYR A 749 -4.46 -7.02 -21.33
C TYR A 749 -3.21 -7.67 -20.77
N SER A 750 -3.09 -9.01 -20.83
CA SER A 750 -1.90 -9.72 -20.39
C SER A 750 -0.65 -9.30 -21.17
N LYS A 751 -0.73 -9.22 -22.50
CA LYS A 751 0.36 -8.72 -23.37
C LYS A 751 0.74 -7.28 -23.01
N ARG A 752 -0.23 -6.37 -22.81
CA ARG A 752 -0.03 -4.97 -22.43
C ARG A 752 0.68 -4.85 -21.09
N LEU A 753 0.26 -5.59 -20.08
CA LEU A 753 0.81 -5.53 -18.72
C LEU A 753 2.27 -6.03 -18.68
N VAL A 754 2.59 -7.09 -19.44
CA VAL A 754 3.97 -7.57 -19.59
C VAL A 754 4.86 -6.55 -20.30
N ALA A 755 4.36 -5.94 -21.39
CA ALA A 755 5.09 -4.89 -22.10
C ALA A 755 5.34 -3.67 -21.20
N ASN A 756 4.33 -3.23 -20.46
CA ASN A 756 4.45 -2.08 -19.56
C ASN A 756 5.42 -2.32 -18.39
N ASP A 757 5.56 -3.56 -17.89
CA ASP A 757 6.62 -3.87 -16.92
C ASP A 757 8.02 -3.67 -17.53
N LEU A 758 8.24 -4.10 -18.77
CA LEU A 758 9.56 -4.02 -19.43
C LEU A 758 9.94 -2.60 -19.83
N LEU A 759 8.99 -1.78 -20.26
CA LEU A 759 9.25 -0.42 -20.75
C LEU A 759 9.74 0.51 -19.62
N LEU A 760 10.72 1.34 -19.94
CA LEU A 760 11.41 2.29 -19.01
C LEU A 760 12.15 1.58 -17.86
N GLY A 761 12.42 0.32 -17.98
CA GLY A 761 13.00 -0.57 -16.96
C GLY A 761 11.96 -1.37 -16.21
N ASN A 762 12.24 -2.65 -15.98
CA ASN A 762 11.34 -3.56 -15.28
C ASN A 762 11.40 -3.39 -13.75
N ALA A 763 10.56 -4.13 -13.04
CA ALA A 763 10.51 -4.12 -11.58
C ALA A 763 11.92 -4.33 -10.94
N ALA A 764 12.72 -5.28 -11.44
CA ALA A 764 14.07 -5.53 -10.89
C ALA A 764 15.02 -4.33 -11.10
N THR A 765 14.95 -3.67 -12.24
CA THR A 765 15.70 -2.44 -12.53
C THR A 765 15.32 -1.32 -11.55
N HIS A 766 14.04 -1.13 -11.32
CA HIS A 766 13.55 -0.08 -10.41
C HIS A 766 13.84 -0.40 -8.93
N LEU A 767 13.86 -1.67 -8.53
CA LEU A 767 14.36 -2.04 -7.21
C LEU A 767 15.83 -1.63 -7.04
N GLY A 768 16.67 -1.85 -8.05
CA GLY A 768 18.06 -1.38 -8.03
C GLY A 768 18.19 0.14 -7.93
N ARG A 769 17.35 0.89 -8.69
CA ARG A 769 17.29 2.36 -8.62
C ARG A 769 16.83 2.85 -7.24
N PHE A 770 15.87 2.17 -6.61
CA PHE A 770 15.39 2.48 -5.26
C PHE A 770 16.49 2.32 -4.22
N VAL A 771 17.26 1.23 -4.28
CA VAL A 771 18.42 0.97 -3.40
C VAL A 771 19.49 2.06 -3.60
N ALA A 772 19.87 2.34 -4.85
CA ALA A 772 20.88 3.34 -5.17
C ALA A 772 20.51 4.76 -4.68
N ALA A 773 19.23 5.15 -4.82
CA ALA A 773 18.75 6.43 -4.33
C ALA A 773 18.69 6.53 -2.79
N GLY A 774 18.58 5.39 -2.08
CA GLY A 774 18.67 5.31 -0.63
C GLY A 774 20.08 5.57 -0.10
N ALA A 775 21.09 4.99 -0.72
CA ALA A 775 22.49 5.14 -0.34
C ALA A 775 23.02 6.59 -0.45
N GLN A 776 22.40 7.42 -1.30
CA GLN A 776 22.78 8.85 -1.45
C GLN A 776 22.31 9.76 -0.29
N ARG A 777 21.50 9.25 0.66
CA ARG A 777 21.03 10.00 1.85
C ARG A 777 21.97 9.87 3.06
N GLU A 778 22.87 8.90 3.06
CA GLU A 778 23.78 8.61 4.18
C GLU A 778 25.14 9.30 4.05
N VAL A 779 25.36 10.09 2.99
CA VAL A 779 26.52 10.94 2.76
C VAL A 779 26.09 12.43 2.82
#